data_3eebf6dbdcff1659375a42e9aa7eadc2
#
_entry.id   3eebf6dbdcff1659375a42e9aa7eadc2
#
_cell.length_a   1.000
_cell.length_b   1.000
_cell.length_c   1.000
_cell.angle_alpha   90.00
_cell.angle_beta   90.00
_cell.angle_gamma   90.00
#
_symmetry.space_group_name_H-M   'P 1'
#
loop_
_entity.id
_entity.type
_entity.pdbx_description
1 polymer ?
#
loop_
_entity_poly.entity_id
_entity_poly.type
_entity_poly.pdbx_seq_one_letter_code
_entity_poly.pdbx_strand_id
1 'polypeptide(L)'
;MKTKTLLIAIIACLLPITLQAGEPICHVTHYDEFSGLAQWNATQIVQDKQGMIWFATWNGLNRFDGYEFECFKSKAGDGVDMPSDRIRDILLDNDGNLLCQYDDRVFLFDIRTCKYQSLSPQKEKEMMAMFTRRSQKAQVQFSEAHPISHQDKWGVTWQIFRDGTIRYQEKGSNTWVSYHPNIEPKPSLYYSLTDKEGNVWMRSEYGAYKFTFTQKPYTPFPQEKATQTRCFFLDQKGRYWITTRNDATIRLYDKNNNLIGYMSQRGSLQRTYTSFGSPIYHIYQDKEGTYWLCSKPNGLFRLRETSNGTFSVEQFKHEEGNPNSLPNNDLYYSATDQLGRLWVATFSKGIACVEHPQERDIQFVHMDNGLKYPKDNGARTRQILITEKGILLAPSTTGLIVADVSKKDVRQITFKLHTRNAHRSTSLSNNATMFVTEDSKHRIFVCTESGGINQIVSEDLLQDELEFKHFDTTTGLPSDITLSAIEDGNHLLIVSSNQLITLRPDDNYSEGFGTSFFHERFRFSDAVPMLLPDGRRIFGLQDGAFTIMPSSLKKSGFVPSIALTSISVENNKPNHAVNALDTLILSSHERNVTINFSALDYAGNDDIHYAFLMGNDEGAWNYIEKTHSATFLDLRPGTHLLRIRSTNSDGVWVDNTRTLTIIVKPTFWETTWAKILYILLIALVMYAILRTHRHISELNKKQKETHEAYLALLNHEEYKAKNEELTTEETPTEPTITIKPEDEAFMKRAMKFIEEHIGDPNINIGDMAEATATSRSGLNRKMKSLLGVTPLDFIREARIRKACKMLATGMSVNDVAYSCGFSDPKYFGKCFKADMGMTPTEYKIEHKAK
;
A
#
# COMPACT_ATOMS: atom_id res chain seq x y z
N MET A 1 -7.21 68.59 17.95
CA MET A 1 -6.29 67.53 18.48
C MET A 1 -6.77 66.14 18.22
N LYS A 2 -8.04 65.82 17.96
CA LYS A 2 -8.55 64.45 17.73
C LYS A 2 -8.27 63.86 16.34
N THR A 3 -8.00 64.65 15.32
CA THR A 3 -7.78 64.23 13.93
C THR A 3 -6.31 63.83 13.65
N LYS A 4 -5.35 64.33 14.39
CA LYS A 4 -3.92 63.94 14.25
C LYS A 4 -3.58 62.60 14.93
N THR A 5 -4.31 62.23 15.98
CA THR A 5 -4.12 60.96 16.70
C THR A 5 -4.72 59.78 15.89
N LEU A 6 -5.79 60.04 15.09
CA LEU A 6 -6.39 59.01 14.22
C LEU A 6 -5.51 58.70 12.98
N LEU A 7 -4.79 59.71 12.47
CA LEU A 7 -3.89 59.56 11.33
C LEU A 7 -2.60 58.77 11.70
N ILE A 8 -2.10 58.95 12.93
CA ILE A 8 -0.92 58.19 13.46
C ILE A 8 -1.29 56.73 13.75
N ALA A 9 -2.54 56.47 14.20
CA ALA A 9 -3.01 55.12 14.43
C ALA A 9 -3.22 54.35 13.08
N ILE A 10 -3.66 55.04 12.01
CA ILE A 10 -3.81 54.42 10.68
C ILE A 10 -2.45 54.25 9.99
N ILE A 11 -1.47 55.09 10.22
CA ILE A 11 -0.09 54.93 9.72
C ILE A 11 0.64 53.82 10.46
N ALA A 12 0.38 53.61 11.76
CA ALA A 12 0.93 52.49 12.51
C ALA A 12 0.35 51.11 12.11
N CYS A 13 -0.88 51.09 11.52
CA CYS A 13 -1.48 49.85 10.93
C CYS A 13 -1.01 49.56 9.50
N LEU A 14 -0.22 50.46 8.86
CA LEU A 14 0.32 50.32 7.51
C LEU A 14 1.84 50.08 7.47
N LEU A 15 2.46 49.81 8.62
CA LEU A 15 3.78 49.16 8.60
C LEU A 15 3.57 47.80 7.94
N PRO A 16 4.20 47.52 6.79
CA PRO A 16 4.19 46.17 6.26
C PRO A 16 4.71 45.28 7.37
N ILE A 17 3.90 44.35 7.82
CA ILE A 17 4.40 43.15 8.48
C ILE A 17 5.32 42.55 7.39
N THR A 18 6.60 42.84 7.47
CA THR A 18 7.60 42.11 6.71
C THR A 18 7.41 40.67 7.16
N LEU A 19 6.64 39.89 6.40
CA LEU A 19 6.71 38.44 6.51
C LEU A 19 8.18 38.13 6.41
N GLN A 20 8.79 37.81 7.53
CA GLN A 20 10.18 37.37 7.57
C GLN A 20 10.18 36.04 6.81
N ALA A 21 10.48 36.12 5.51
CA ALA A 21 10.70 34.96 4.68
C ALA A 21 11.77 34.11 5.38
N GLY A 22 11.62 32.80 5.33
CA GLY A 22 12.62 31.89 5.90
C GLY A 22 14.00 32.15 5.28
N GLU A 23 15.05 31.74 5.95
CA GLU A 23 16.43 31.87 5.44
C GLU A 23 16.58 31.22 4.05
N PRO A 24 17.06 31.94 3.02
CA PRO A 24 17.28 31.40 1.69
C PRO A 24 18.34 30.30 1.70
N ILE A 25 18.04 29.17 1.04
CA ILE A 25 18.95 28.03 0.93
C ILE A 25 19.19 27.72 -0.56
N CYS A 26 20.43 27.38 -0.88
CA CYS A 26 20.83 26.87 -2.19
C CYS A 26 21.44 25.48 -2.02
N HIS A 27 20.72 24.46 -2.49
CA HIS A 27 21.25 23.10 -2.58
C HIS A 27 22.01 22.92 -3.88
N VAL A 28 23.24 22.39 -3.79
CA VAL A 28 24.08 22.13 -4.94
C VAL A 28 24.23 20.62 -5.11
N THR A 29 23.81 20.12 -6.28
CA THR A 29 23.98 18.72 -6.66
C THR A 29 25.02 18.64 -7.77
N HIS A 30 26.02 17.76 -7.62
CA HIS A 30 27.06 17.51 -8.59
C HIS A 30 26.78 16.21 -9.34
N TYR A 31 26.88 16.25 -10.66
CA TYR A 31 26.70 15.11 -11.55
C TYR A 31 27.98 14.88 -12.36
N ASP A 32 28.56 13.70 -12.20
CA ASP A 32 29.79 13.24 -12.85
C ASP A 32 29.65 11.77 -13.30
N GLU A 33 30.75 11.11 -13.59
CA GLU A 33 30.77 9.70 -13.98
C GLU A 33 30.27 8.76 -12.86
N PHE A 34 30.48 9.12 -11.59
CA PHE A 34 29.97 8.35 -10.46
C PHE A 34 28.45 8.44 -10.30
N SER A 35 27.87 9.52 -10.80
CA SER A 35 26.43 9.72 -10.91
C SER A 35 25.82 9.06 -12.14
N GLY A 36 26.65 8.46 -13.03
CA GLY A 36 26.22 7.80 -14.27
C GLY A 36 26.34 8.64 -15.54
N LEU A 37 26.81 9.89 -15.46
CA LEU A 37 27.10 10.68 -16.65
C LEU A 37 28.21 10.00 -17.46
N ALA A 38 28.06 9.84 -18.77
CA ALA A 38 28.99 9.03 -19.59
C ALA A 38 30.44 9.59 -19.63
N GLN A 39 30.61 10.85 -19.31
CA GLN A 39 31.92 11.51 -19.13
C GLN A 39 31.76 12.81 -18.35
N TRP A 40 32.74 13.12 -17.51
CA TRP A 40 32.78 14.29 -16.64
C TRP A 40 32.77 15.64 -17.39
N ASN A 41 33.28 15.71 -18.63
CA ASN A 41 33.29 16.96 -19.40
C ASN A 41 31.93 17.21 -20.09
N ALA A 42 30.99 17.80 -19.37
CA ALA A 42 29.72 18.26 -19.94
C ALA A 42 29.94 19.56 -20.72
N THR A 43 29.73 19.52 -22.04
CA THR A 43 29.99 20.69 -22.93
C THR A 43 28.77 21.62 -23.03
N GLN A 44 27.54 21.07 -22.90
CA GLN A 44 26.30 21.83 -22.89
C GLN A 44 25.16 21.00 -22.24
N ILE A 45 24.19 21.72 -21.68
CA ILE A 45 22.99 21.13 -21.06
C ILE A 45 21.76 21.87 -21.61
N VAL A 46 20.73 21.12 -22.00
CA VAL A 46 19.44 21.69 -22.46
C VAL A 46 18.27 20.89 -21.89
N GLN A 47 17.14 21.54 -21.73
CA GLN A 47 15.89 20.87 -21.36
C GLN A 47 14.98 20.81 -22.59
N ASP A 48 14.46 19.63 -22.94
CA ASP A 48 13.55 19.50 -24.07
C ASP A 48 12.13 19.99 -23.75
N LYS A 49 11.26 19.99 -24.74
CA LYS A 49 9.85 20.44 -24.60
C LYS A 49 9.05 19.57 -23.61
N GLN A 50 9.43 18.30 -23.45
CA GLN A 50 8.78 17.34 -22.55
C GLN A 50 9.27 17.48 -21.11
N GLY A 51 10.46 18.10 -20.92
CA GLY A 51 11.05 18.35 -19.60
C GLY A 51 12.30 17.52 -19.29
N MET A 52 12.70 16.58 -20.16
CA MET A 52 13.95 15.82 -20.02
C MET A 52 15.16 16.72 -20.13
N ILE A 53 16.20 16.46 -19.32
CA ILE A 53 17.47 17.16 -19.39
C ILE A 53 18.46 16.38 -20.24
N TRP A 54 19.12 17.06 -21.19
CA TRP A 54 20.07 16.47 -22.10
C TRP A 54 21.45 17.11 -21.92
N PHE A 55 22.47 16.26 -21.84
CA PHE A 55 23.85 16.65 -21.63
C PHE A 55 24.67 16.24 -22.86
N ALA A 56 25.34 17.22 -23.49
CA ALA A 56 26.39 16.95 -24.46
C ALA A 56 27.68 16.64 -23.71
N THR A 57 28.33 15.55 -24.10
CA THR A 57 29.66 15.18 -23.56
C THR A 57 30.61 14.77 -24.69
N TRP A 58 31.89 14.61 -24.38
CA TRP A 58 32.83 14.05 -25.33
C TRP A 58 32.64 12.53 -25.54
N ASN A 59 31.69 11.90 -24.82
CA ASN A 59 31.39 10.48 -24.92
C ASN A 59 29.90 10.23 -25.21
N GLY A 60 29.32 11.05 -26.10
CA GLY A 60 27.94 10.92 -26.54
C GLY A 60 26.96 11.91 -25.92
N LEU A 61 25.70 11.77 -26.33
CA LEU A 61 24.57 12.52 -25.84
C LEU A 61 23.94 11.75 -24.67
N ASN A 62 23.78 12.43 -23.54
CA ASN A 62 23.24 11.80 -22.34
C ASN A 62 21.85 12.40 -22.02
N ARG A 63 20.85 11.56 -21.79
CA ARG A 63 19.53 11.95 -21.31
C ARG A 63 19.44 11.67 -19.82
N PHE A 64 18.97 12.63 -19.04
CA PHE A 64 18.74 12.51 -17.61
C PHE A 64 17.25 12.63 -17.33
N ASP A 65 16.70 11.66 -16.64
CA ASP A 65 15.29 11.59 -16.31
C ASP A 65 14.97 11.98 -14.86
N GLY A 66 16.00 12.43 -14.12
CA GLY A 66 15.91 12.72 -12.70
C GLY A 66 16.55 11.65 -11.83
N TYR A 67 16.65 10.41 -12.29
CA TYR A 67 17.23 9.27 -11.56
C TYR A 67 18.49 8.74 -12.24
N GLU A 68 18.44 8.51 -13.55
CA GLU A 68 19.49 7.83 -14.28
C GLU A 68 19.89 8.59 -15.55
N PHE A 69 21.14 8.37 -15.97
CA PHE A 69 21.66 8.84 -17.24
C PHE A 69 21.62 7.72 -18.27
N GLU A 70 21.04 8.00 -19.43
CA GLU A 70 21.09 7.12 -20.60
C GLU A 70 21.93 7.75 -21.70
N CYS A 71 22.97 7.04 -22.17
CA CYS A 71 23.92 7.54 -23.14
C CYS A 71 23.59 7.05 -24.56
N PHE A 72 23.45 7.97 -25.49
CA PHE A 72 23.20 7.72 -26.92
C PHE A 72 24.44 8.01 -27.74
N LYS A 73 24.91 6.98 -28.46
CA LYS A 73 26.07 7.04 -29.35
C LYS A 73 25.67 6.57 -30.74
N SER A 74 26.41 7.04 -31.76
CA SER A 74 26.33 6.46 -33.10
C SER A 74 27.01 5.08 -33.13
N LYS A 75 26.47 4.18 -33.91
CA LYS A 75 27.03 2.85 -34.11
C LYS A 75 27.40 2.63 -35.57
N ALA A 76 28.45 1.88 -35.81
CA ALA A 76 28.80 1.46 -37.17
C ALA A 76 27.58 0.70 -37.77
N GLY A 77 27.14 1.14 -38.94
CA GLY A 77 25.99 0.60 -39.65
C GLY A 77 24.66 1.36 -39.42
N ASP A 78 24.65 2.43 -38.61
CA ASP A 78 23.46 3.26 -38.38
C ASP A 78 23.10 4.16 -39.59
N GLY A 79 23.94 4.16 -40.63
CA GLY A 79 23.75 4.99 -41.84
C GLY A 79 24.09 6.47 -41.64
N VAL A 80 24.72 6.80 -40.50
CA VAL A 80 25.17 8.18 -40.19
C VAL A 80 26.67 8.15 -40.05
N ASP A 81 27.36 8.91 -40.92
CA ASP A 81 28.82 9.00 -40.92
C ASP A 81 29.29 10.02 -39.86
N MET A 82 29.28 9.60 -38.58
CA MET A 82 29.78 10.39 -37.45
C MET A 82 31.24 10.03 -37.18
N PRO A 83 32.16 10.98 -37.21
CA PRO A 83 33.61 10.72 -37.04
C PRO A 83 33.98 10.36 -35.59
N SER A 84 33.18 10.76 -34.61
CA SER A 84 33.38 10.48 -33.18
C SER A 84 32.10 10.75 -32.38
N ASP A 85 32.04 10.31 -31.11
CA ASP A 85 30.93 10.63 -30.18
C ASP A 85 31.15 11.97 -29.45
N ARG A 86 32.14 12.76 -29.82
CA ARG A 86 32.54 14.00 -29.15
C ARG A 86 31.62 15.16 -29.55
N ILE A 87 30.63 15.44 -28.70
CA ILE A 87 29.70 16.55 -28.93
C ILE A 87 30.23 17.84 -28.29
N ARG A 88 30.26 18.90 -29.08
CA ARG A 88 30.74 20.23 -28.67
C ARG A 88 29.66 21.12 -28.09
N ASP A 89 28.51 21.11 -28.71
CA ASP A 89 27.32 21.88 -28.30
C ASP A 89 26.03 21.21 -28.78
N ILE A 90 24.91 21.48 -28.10
CA ILE A 90 23.58 21.04 -28.49
C ILE A 90 22.55 22.16 -28.41
N LEU A 91 21.60 22.14 -29.32
CA LEU A 91 20.50 23.08 -29.39
C LEU A 91 19.19 22.34 -29.73
N LEU A 92 18.07 22.83 -29.21
CA LEU A 92 16.77 22.39 -29.67
C LEU A 92 16.38 23.08 -30.98
N ASP A 93 15.90 22.30 -31.93
CA ASP A 93 15.25 22.84 -33.13
C ASP A 93 13.80 23.25 -32.86
N ASN A 94 13.11 23.79 -33.84
CA ASN A 94 11.70 24.20 -33.73
C ASN A 94 10.77 23.01 -33.54
N ASP A 95 11.13 21.82 -34.03
CA ASP A 95 10.36 20.58 -33.94
C ASP A 95 10.57 19.86 -32.60
N GLY A 96 11.56 20.33 -31.82
CA GLY A 96 11.90 19.80 -30.51
C GLY A 96 12.93 18.68 -30.53
N ASN A 97 13.62 18.48 -31.66
CA ASN A 97 14.77 17.58 -31.77
C ASN A 97 16.07 18.28 -31.36
N LEU A 98 17.14 17.53 -31.15
CA LEU A 98 18.43 18.07 -30.81
C LEU A 98 19.35 18.21 -32.04
N LEU A 99 19.83 19.41 -32.28
CA LEU A 99 20.94 19.67 -33.16
C LEU A 99 22.23 19.45 -32.37
N CYS A 100 23.05 18.51 -32.77
CA CYS A 100 24.30 18.14 -32.12
C CYS A 100 25.50 18.62 -32.96
N GLN A 101 26.32 19.51 -32.42
CA GLN A 101 27.53 19.95 -33.07
C GLN A 101 28.71 19.05 -32.72
N TYR A 102 29.34 18.53 -33.72
CA TYR A 102 30.65 17.86 -33.70
C TYR A 102 31.66 18.69 -34.44
N ASP A 103 32.79 18.95 -33.89
CA ASP A 103 33.83 19.80 -34.48
C ASP A 103 33.33 20.74 -35.62
N ASP A 104 33.38 20.28 -36.88
CA ASP A 104 32.95 21.00 -38.08
C ASP A 104 31.63 20.46 -38.71
N ARG A 105 30.94 19.54 -38.07
CA ARG A 105 29.70 18.89 -38.54
C ARG A 105 28.56 19.12 -37.58
N VAL A 106 27.33 19.07 -38.12
CA VAL A 106 26.09 19.10 -37.31
C VAL A 106 25.19 17.95 -37.71
N PHE A 107 24.71 17.20 -36.71
CA PHE A 107 23.76 16.13 -36.89
C PHE A 107 22.46 16.43 -36.14
N LEU A 108 21.35 15.91 -36.66
CA LEU A 108 20.08 15.94 -35.95
C LEU A 108 19.94 14.67 -35.10
N PHE A 109 19.60 14.81 -33.84
CA PHE A 109 19.15 13.67 -33.01
C PHE A 109 17.64 13.78 -32.83
N ASP A 110 16.91 12.82 -33.41
CA ASP A 110 15.46 12.72 -33.25
C ASP A 110 15.15 12.11 -31.86
N ILE A 111 14.61 12.92 -30.99
CA ILE A 111 14.28 12.55 -29.59
C ILE A 111 13.24 11.42 -29.54
N ARG A 112 12.32 11.33 -30.52
CA ARG A 112 11.27 10.31 -30.53
C ARG A 112 11.79 8.93 -30.86
N THR A 113 12.73 8.86 -31.79
CA THR A 113 13.33 7.60 -32.26
C THR A 113 14.66 7.28 -31.58
N CYS A 114 15.23 8.24 -30.83
CA CYS A 114 16.55 8.17 -30.21
C CYS A 114 17.68 7.84 -31.25
N LYS A 115 17.59 8.39 -32.45
CA LYS A 115 18.53 8.14 -33.53
C LYS A 115 19.11 9.43 -34.12
N TYR A 116 20.40 9.35 -34.48
CA TYR A 116 21.04 10.40 -35.24
C TYR A 116 20.62 10.36 -36.71
N GLN A 117 20.60 11.53 -37.34
CA GLN A 117 20.30 11.73 -38.76
C GLN A 117 21.26 12.76 -39.32
N SER A 118 21.72 12.53 -40.54
CA SER A 118 22.53 13.49 -41.32
C SER A 118 21.62 14.62 -41.83
N LEU A 119 22.11 15.84 -41.80
CA LEU A 119 21.46 17.00 -42.40
C LEU A 119 21.86 17.15 -43.86
N SER A 120 21.02 17.80 -44.64
CA SER A 120 21.44 18.23 -46.00
C SER A 120 22.60 19.25 -45.88
N PRO A 121 23.54 19.29 -46.83
CA PRO A 121 24.72 20.18 -46.75
C PRO A 121 24.36 21.67 -46.55
N GLN A 122 23.26 22.11 -47.15
CA GLN A 122 22.76 23.47 -46.98
C GLN A 122 22.27 23.75 -45.56
N LYS A 123 21.46 22.82 -45.01
CA LYS A 123 20.92 22.93 -43.65
C LYS A 123 22.03 22.79 -42.61
N GLU A 124 23.00 21.93 -42.84
CA GLU A 124 24.16 21.75 -41.96
C GLU A 124 24.97 23.06 -41.85
N LYS A 125 25.26 23.74 -43.00
CA LYS A 125 25.96 25.03 -43.02
C LYS A 125 25.18 26.12 -42.28
N GLU A 126 23.87 26.16 -42.43
CA GLU A 126 22.99 27.10 -41.72
C GLU A 126 23.03 26.88 -40.20
N MET A 127 22.90 25.61 -39.75
CA MET A 127 22.96 25.27 -38.34
C MET A 127 24.33 25.52 -37.73
N MET A 128 25.41 25.23 -38.45
CA MET A 128 26.77 25.55 -38.01
C MET A 128 26.97 27.07 -37.81
N ALA A 129 26.42 27.90 -38.70
CA ALA A 129 26.46 29.36 -38.51
C ALA A 129 25.69 29.81 -37.27
N MET A 130 24.62 29.13 -36.92
CA MET A 130 23.84 29.39 -35.70
C MET A 130 24.66 29.05 -34.43
N PHE A 131 25.34 27.91 -34.40
CA PHE A 131 26.23 27.54 -33.29
C PHE A 131 27.40 28.57 -33.15
N THR A 132 28.01 28.98 -34.24
CA THR A 132 29.09 29.97 -34.23
C THR A 132 28.62 31.31 -33.63
N ARG A 133 27.45 31.82 -34.04
CA ARG A 133 26.88 33.05 -33.47
C ARG A 133 26.59 32.95 -32.00
N ARG A 134 26.08 31.78 -31.56
CA ARG A 134 25.80 31.53 -30.14
C ARG A 134 27.08 31.53 -29.31
N SER A 135 28.11 30.81 -29.75
CA SER A 135 29.41 30.77 -29.08
C SER A 135 30.00 32.15 -28.87
N GLN A 136 29.98 33.00 -29.92
CA GLN A 136 30.45 34.40 -29.84
C GLN A 136 29.64 35.21 -28.82
N LYS A 137 28.32 35.05 -28.76
CA LYS A 137 27.46 35.76 -27.80
C LYS A 137 27.68 35.27 -26.36
N ALA A 138 27.89 33.98 -26.14
CA ALA A 138 28.10 33.39 -24.81
C ALA A 138 29.44 33.85 -24.20
N GLN A 139 30.49 34.03 -24.99
CA GLN A 139 31.80 34.52 -24.51
C GLN A 139 31.72 35.95 -23.95
N VAL A 140 30.76 36.75 -24.42
CA VAL A 140 30.57 38.14 -23.96
C VAL A 140 29.74 38.24 -22.69
N GLN A 141 28.83 37.31 -22.47
CA GLN A 141 27.82 37.40 -21.41
C GLN A 141 28.24 36.84 -20.02
N PHE A 142 29.24 35.95 -19.95
CA PHE A 142 29.66 35.35 -18.68
C PHE A 142 31.17 35.47 -18.51
N SER A 143 31.62 36.60 -17.98
CA SER A 143 33.01 36.84 -17.57
C SER A 143 33.13 36.72 -16.05
N GLU A 144 34.35 36.61 -15.52
CA GLU A 144 34.62 36.58 -14.09
C GLU A 144 34.02 37.77 -13.31
N ALA A 145 33.82 38.88 -13.98
CA ALA A 145 33.22 40.09 -13.39
C ALA A 145 31.69 40.13 -13.39
N HIS A 146 30.99 39.21 -14.11
CA HIS A 146 29.56 39.24 -14.27
C HIS A 146 28.96 37.88 -13.85
N PRO A 147 28.39 37.78 -12.65
CA PRO A 147 27.73 36.55 -12.19
C PRO A 147 26.43 36.30 -12.97
N ILE A 148 25.98 35.06 -12.98
CA ILE A 148 24.62 34.73 -13.39
C ILE A 148 23.67 35.15 -12.25
N SER A 149 22.70 36.00 -12.59
CA SER A 149 21.64 36.44 -11.68
C SER A 149 20.40 35.64 -11.97
N HIS A 150 19.84 35.02 -10.93
CA HIS A 150 18.59 34.26 -10.95
C HIS A 150 17.68 34.77 -9.83
N GLN A 151 16.39 34.97 -10.11
CA GLN A 151 15.41 35.29 -9.11
C GLN A 151 14.54 34.05 -8.87
N ASP A 152 14.50 33.56 -7.63
CA ASP A 152 13.69 32.41 -7.27
C ASP A 152 12.20 32.77 -7.11
N LYS A 153 11.38 31.76 -6.89
CA LYS A 153 9.90 31.92 -6.74
C LYS A 153 9.49 32.72 -5.51
N TRP A 154 10.38 32.94 -4.56
CA TRP A 154 10.13 33.77 -3.36
C TRP A 154 10.60 35.21 -3.53
N GLY A 155 11.25 35.53 -4.67
CA GLY A 155 11.73 36.85 -5.01
C GLY A 155 13.13 37.16 -4.47
N VAL A 156 13.85 36.15 -3.96
CA VAL A 156 15.27 36.27 -3.60
C VAL A 156 16.09 36.30 -4.87
N THR A 157 17.01 37.23 -4.99
CA THR A 157 17.94 37.34 -6.12
C THR A 157 19.25 36.67 -5.75
N TRP A 158 19.59 35.59 -6.48
CA TRP A 158 20.81 34.83 -6.34
C TRP A 158 21.85 35.26 -7.41
N GLN A 159 23.08 35.32 -7.02
CA GLN A 159 24.19 35.52 -7.93
C GLN A 159 25.23 34.39 -7.79
N ILE A 160 25.45 33.66 -8.88
CA ILE A 160 26.40 32.56 -8.93
C ILE A 160 27.58 33.03 -9.79
N PHE A 161 28.76 33.00 -9.22
CA PHE A 161 30.00 33.38 -9.88
C PHE A 161 30.67 32.16 -10.53
N ARG A 162 31.55 32.41 -11.46
CA ARG A 162 32.28 31.37 -12.20
C ARG A 162 33.13 30.46 -11.31
N ASP A 163 33.66 30.99 -10.20
CA ASP A 163 34.48 30.27 -9.23
C ASP A 163 33.67 29.46 -8.21
N GLY A 164 32.36 29.39 -8.37
CA GLY A 164 31.44 28.72 -7.44
C GLY A 164 31.02 29.56 -6.25
N THR A 165 31.48 30.80 -6.13
CA THR A 165 31.00 31.73 -5.10
C THR A 165 29.54 32.07 -5.35
N ILE A 166 28.75 32.12 -4.28
CA ILE A 166 27.31 32.43 -4.31
C ILE A 166 27.03 33.58 -3.34
N ARG A 167 26.16 34.49 -3.74
CA ARG A 167 25.55 35.45 -2.85
C ARG A 167 24.07 35.64 -3.15
N TYR A 168 23.30 36.06 -2.18
CA TYR A 168 21.90 36.35 -2.38
C TYR A 168 21.51 37.71 -1.79
N GLN A 169 20.40 38.22 -2.30
CA GLN A 169 19.74 39.44 -1.82
C GLN A 169 18.27 39.13 -1.61
N GLU A 170 17.79 39.33 -0.40
CA GLU A 170 16.37 39.16 -0.06
C GLU A 170 15.49 40.22 -0.74
N LYS A 171 14.24 39.87 -0.98
CA LYS A 171 13.27 40.78 -1.56
C LYS A 171 13.10 42.04 -0.70
N GLY A 172 13.35 43.19 -1.29
CA GLY A 172 13.26 44.49 -0.61
C GLY A 172 14.51 44.90 0.20
N SER A 173 15.52 44.05 0.28
CA SER A 173 16.83 44.37 0.87
C SER A 173 17.76 44.94 -0.20
N ASN A 174 18.62 45.87 0.20
CA ASN A 174 19.73 46.35 -0.65
C ASN A 174 21.08 45.69 -0.31
N THR A 175 21.09 44.74 0.62
CA THR A 175 22.30 44.09 1.12
C THR A 175 22.50 42.73 0.49
N TRP A 176 23.72 42.47 0.01
CA TRP A 176 24.12 41.15 -0.46
C TRP A 176 24.73 40.35 0.68
N VAL A 177 24.23 39.11 0.83
CA VAL A 177 24.73 38.15 1.82
C VAL A 177 25.51 37.07 1.10
N SER A 178 26.74 36.79 1.55
CA SER A 178 27.56 35.69 1.01
C SER A 178 27.00 34.36 1.46
N TYR A 179 26.85 33.43 0.52
CA TYR A 179 26.42 32.06 0.76
C TYR A 179 27.56 31.10 0.42
N HIS A 180 27.87 30.18 1.31
CA HIS A 180 29.00 29.26 1.18
C HIS A 180 28.51 27.81 1.12
N PRO A 181 28.05 27.31 -0.05
CA PRO A 181 27.78 25.90 -0.20
C PRO A 181 29.09 25.12 -0.22
N ASN A 182 29.06 23.89 0.23
CA ASN A 182 30.21 23.01 0.11
C ASN A 182 30.28 22.49 -1.34
N ILE A 183 31.05 23.15 -2.18
CA ILE A 183 31.29 22.75 -3.57
C ILE A 183 32.72 22.24 -3.68
N GLU A 184 32.88 20.94 -3.80
CA GLU A 184 34.16 20.27 -4.01
C GLU A 184 34.07 19.30 -5.20
N PRO A 185 35.07 19.29 -6.11
CA PRO A 185 36.17 20.23 -6.26
C PRO A 185 35.67 21.63 -6.69
N LYS A 186 36.45 22.70 -6.46
CA LYS A 186 36.12 24.06 -6.93
C LYS A 186 36.08 24.10 -8.44
N PRO A 187 34.93 24.29 -9.10
CA PRO A 187 34.79 24.25 -10.54
C PRO A 187 34.98 25.61 -11.18
N SER A 188 35.28 25.62 -12.48
CA SER A 188 34.99 26.77 -13.34
C SER A 188 33.59 26.60 -13.94
N LEU A 189 32.60 27.26 -13.38
CA LEU A 189 31.20 27.13 -13.76
C LEU A 189 30.88 27.91 -15.04
N TYR A 190 30.06 27.33 -15.90
CA TYR A 190 29.49 27.95 -17.10
C TYR A 190 28.00 27.70 -17.14
N TYR A 191 27.21 28.75 -17.24
CA TYR A 191 25.76 28.67 -17.32
C TYR A 191 25.30 27.85 -18.54
N SER A 192 24.33 27.02 -18.36
CA SER A 192 23.66 26.27 -19.43
C SER A 192 22.20 26.64 -19.55
N LEU A 193 21.40 26.44 -18.49
CA LEU A 193 19.97 26.75 -18.50
C LEU A 193 19.41 26.97 -17.08
N THR A 194 18.24 27.57 -17.04
CA THR A 194 17.31 27.46 -15.91
C THR A 194 16.14 26.58 -16.35
N ASP A 195 15.85 25.51 -15.60
CA ASP A 195 14.78 24.59 -15.96
C ASP A 195 13.38 25.14 -15.61
N LYS A 196 12.33 24.38 -15.91
CA LYS A 196 10.94 24.79 -15.69
C LYS A 196 10.56 24.99 -14.21
N GLU A 197 11.33 24.38 -13.31
CA GLU A 197 11.15 24.49 -11.85
C GLU A 197 11.93 25.64 -11.24
N GLY A 198 12.81 26.27 -12.01
CA GLY A 198 13.68 27.34 -11.55
C GLY A 198 15.04 26.88 -11.03
N ASN A 199 15.42 25.61 -11.21
CA ASN A 199 16.77 25.16 -10.90
C ASN A 199 17.73 25.68 -11.96
N VAL A 200 18.91 26.14 -11.54
CA VAL A 200 19.97 26.59 -12.45
C VAL A 200 20.96 25.45 -12.68
N TRP A 201 21.13 25.11 -13.96
CA TRP A 201 22.08 24.08 -14.39
C TRP A 201 23.33 24.74 -15.00
N MET A 202 24.48 24.33 -14.49
CA MET A 202 25.77 24.83 -14.91
C MET A 202 26.69 23.66 -15.23
N ARG A 203 27.47 23.79 -16.27
CA ARG A 203 28.53 22.86 -16.66
C ARG A 203 29.88 23.27 -16.12
N SER A 204 30.79 22.34 -15.96
CA SER A 204 32.19 22.61 -15.56
C SER A 204 33.13 21.56 -16.16
N GLU A 205 34.40 21.71 -15.88
CA GLU A 205 35.46 20.72 -16.15
C GLU A 205 35.36 19.45 -15.29
N TYR A 206 34.52 19.44 -14.26
CA TYR A 206 34.29 18.25 -13.35
C TYR A 206 32.93 17.65 -13.51
N GLY A 207 32.12 18.04 -14.46
CA GLY A 207 30.75 17.55 -14.65
C GLY A 207 29.73 18.68 -14.72
N ALA A 208 28.55 18.41 -14.24
CA ALA A 208 27.46 19.36 -14.20
C ALA A 208 27.02 19.63 -12.76
N TYR A 209 26.60 20.85 -12.48
CA TYR A 209 26.09 21.29 -11.20
C TYR A 209 24.69 21.81 -11.37
N LYS A 210 23.79 21.32 -10.49
CA LYS A 210 22.42 21.82 -10.35
C LYS A 210 22.31 22.62 -9.07
N PHE A 211 21.79 23.82 -9.16
CA PHE A 211 21.49 24.72 -8.05
C PHE A 211 20.00 24.79 -7.86
N THR A 212 19.51 24.25 -6.75
CA THR A 212 18.10 24.25 -6.37
C THR A 212 17.90 25.25 -5.24
N PHE A 213 17.01 26.22 -5.43
CA PHE A 213 16.77 27.28 -4.48
C PHE A 213 15.51 26.96 -3.66
N THR A 214 15.64 27.04 -2.36
CA THR A 214 14.56 26.83 -1.40
C THR A 214 14.62 27.87 -0.27
N GLN A 215 13.60 27.92 0.53
CA GLN A 215 13.61 28.70 1.77
C GLN A 215 13.47 27.75 2.95
N LYS A 216 14.25 28.00 4.00
CA LYS A 216 14.10 27.31 5.25
C LYS A 216 12.75 27.70 5.87
N PRO A 217 11.78 26.80 5.95
CA PRO A 217 10.43 27.15 6.42
C PRO A 217 10.39 27.42 7.92
N TYR A 218 11.48 27.22 8.64
CA TYR A 218 11.61 27.34 10.08
C TYR A 218 12.85 28.17 10.45
N THR A 219 12.85 28.68 11.67
CA THR A 219 14.00 29.34 12.29
C THR A 219 14.44 28.56 13.53
N PRO A 220 15.68 28.07 13.59
CA PRO A 220 16.20 27.42 14.78
C PRO A 220 16.06 28.35 15.99
N PHE A 221 15.62 27.82 17.13
CA PHE A 221 15.56 28.59 18.36
C PHE A 221 16.91 28.51 19.06
N PRO A 222 17.55 29.63 19.41
CA PRO A 222 18.90 29.63 19.99
C PRO A 222 19.00 28.80 21.24
N GLN A 223 20.00 27.91 21.30
CA GLN A 223 20.35 27.12 22.49
C GLN A 223 21.86 27.06 22.65
N GLU A 224 22.29 27.11 23.91
CA GLU A 224 23.74 27.00 24.23
C GLU A 224 24.26 25.58 24.19
N LYS A 225 23.36 24.59 24.34
CA LYS A 225 23.65 23.14 24.30
C LYS A 225 22.53 22.39 23.62
N ALA A 226 22.90 21.37 22.85
CA ALA A 226 21.95 20.43 22.32
C ALA A 226 21.29 19.62 23.44
N THR A 227 20.02 19.85 23.72
CA THR A 227 19.28 19.21 24.83
C THR A 227 17.79 19.11 24.47
N GLN A 228 17.12 18.08 25.00
CA GLN A 228 15.70 17.87 24.76
C GLN A 228 14.87 19.00 25.39
N THR A 229 14.11 19.69 24.56
CA THR A 229 13.08 20.62 25.01
C THR A 229 11.89 19.85 25.55
N ARG A 230 11.40 20.24 26.76
CA ARG A 230 10.37 19.49 27.46
C ARG A 230 9.05 20.23 27.61
N CYS A 231 9.09 21.55 27.87
CA CYS A 231 7.88 22.34 28.07
C CYS A 231 8.07 23.77 27.57
N PHE A 232 7.03 24.30 26.95
CA PHE A 232 6.85 25.71 26.66
C PHE A 232 5.70 26.22 27.52
N PHE A 233 5.81 27.42 28.05
CA PHE A 233 4.76 28.02 28.84
C PHE A 233 4.76 29.56 28.65
N LEU A 234 3.59 30.14 28.37
CA LEU A 234 3.37 31.58 28.28
C LEU A 234 2.69 32.06 29.59
N ASP A 235 3.34 32.95 30.34
CA ASP A 235 2.78 33.45 31.57
C ASP A 235 1.83 34.64 31.34
N GLN A 236 1.07 35.03 32.39
CA GLN A 236 0.11 36.16 32.37
C GLN A 236 0.79 37.51 32.11
N LYS A 237 2.09 37.62 32.24
CA LYS A 237 2.89 38.84 31.95
C LYS A 237 3.40 38.87 30.50
N GLY A 238 3.09 37.84 29.70
CA GLY A 238 3.54 37.72 28.33
C GLY A 238 5.00 37.27 28.19
N ARG A 239 5.63 36.78 29.28
CA ARG A 239 6.94 36.14 29.23
C ARG A 239 6.74 34.67 28.91
N TYR A 240 7.65 34.06 28.16
CA TYR A 240 7.61 32.64 27.93
C TYR A 240 8.78 31.88 28.50
N TRP A 241 8.49 30.71 29.01
CA TRP A 241 9.39 29.83 29.72
C TRP A 241 9.67 28.62 28.86
N ILE A 242 10.95 28.25 28.77
CA ILE A 242 11.37 27.06 28.04
C ILE A 242 12.14 26.16 28.99
N THR A 243 11.69 24.90 29.11
CA THR A 243 12.38 23.93 29.98
C THR A 243 13.06 22.85 29.16
N THR A 244 14.17 22.36 29.68
CA THR A 244 14.96 21.30 29.08
C THR A 244 15.15 20.12 30.01
N ARG A 245 15.36 18.93 29.47
CA ARG A 245 15.39 17.69 30.25
C ARG A 245 16.78 17.40 30.81
N ASN A 246 17.81 17.26 29.96
CA ASN A 246 19.09 16.67 30.38
C ASN A 246 19.94 17.60 31.24
N ASP A 247 19.91 18.88 30.96
CA ASP A 247 20.59 19.94 31.68
C ASP A 247 19.70 20.62 32.73
N ALA A 248 18.41 20.26 32.76
CA ALA A 248 17.43 20.76 33.72
C ALA A 248 17.40 22.28 33.81
N THR A 249 17.44 23.00 32.71
CA THR A 249 17.36 24.47 32.66
C THR A 249 15.92 24.95 32.56
N ILE A 250 15.65 26.14 33.09
CA ILE A 250 14.44 26.92 32.85
C ILE A 250 14.91 28.28 32.34
N ARG A 251 14.55 28.59 31.09
CA ARG A 251 14.89 29.86 30.42
C ARG A 251 13.65 30.73 30.33
N LEU A 252 13.76 32.00 30.70
CA LEU A 252 12.72 33.00 30.56
C LEU A 252 13.07 33.98 29.46
N TYR A 253 12.09 34.25 28.60
CA TYR A 253 12.20 35.21 27.52
C TYR A 253 11.10 36.28 27.60
N ASP A 254 11.40 37.48 27.14
CA ASP A 254 10.42 38.54 27.01
C ASP A 254 9.57 38.36 25.73
N LYS A 255 8.54 39.19 25.56
CA LYS A 255 7.67 39.19 24.41
C LYS A 255 8.39 39.47 23.06
N ASN A 256 9.62 39.94 23.10
CA ASN A 256 10.44 40.25 21.91
C ASN A 256 11.48 39.16 21.63
N ASN A 257 11.39 38.02 22.28
CA ASN A 257 12.31 36.86 22.19
C ASN A 257 13.70 37.13 22.79
N ASN A 258 13.88 38.15 23.64
CA ASN A 258 15.13 38.36 24.34
C ASN A 258 15.19 37.53 25.61
N LEU A 259 16.30 36.82 25.82
CA LEU A 259 16.53 36.05 27.06
C LEU A 259 16.61 36.99 28.25
N ILE A 260 15.69 36.88 29.21
CA ILE A 260 15.70 37.58 30.49
C ILE A 260 16.72 36.92 31.40
N GLY A 261 16.76 35.58 31.44
CA GLY A 261 17.71 34.84 32.27
C GLY A 261 17.33 33.38 32.48
N TYR A 262 18.18 32.69 33.21
CA TYR A 262 18.03 31.32 33.66
C TYR A 262 17.52 31.30 35.10
N MET A 263 16.47 30.52 35.36
CA MET A 263 15.92 30.33 36.69
C MET A 263 16.86 29.45 37.54
N SER A 264 17.37 29.96 38.65
CA SER A 264 18.08 29.14 39.61
C SER A 264 17.12 28.40 40.53
N GLN A 265 17.58 27.36 41.21
CA GLN A 265 16.79 26.61 42.21
C GLN A 265 16.34 27.47 43.40
N ARG A 266 17.03 28.61 43.62
CA ARG A 266 16.70 29.58 44.70
C ARG A 266 15.71 30.67 44.23
N GLY A 267 15.20 30.57 42.99
CA GLY A 267 14.22 31.50 42.45
C GLY A 267 14.78 32.82 41.91
N SER A 268 16.11 32.97 41.80
CA SER A 268 16.73 34.13 41.17
C SER A 268 16.97 33.89 39.67
N LEU A 269 16.82 34.94 38.86
CA LEU A 269 17.15 34.89 37.43
C LEU A 269 18.63 35.22 37.21
N GLN A 270 19.37 34.31 36.62
CA GLN A 270 20.79 34.43 36.33
C GLN A 270 21.00 34.78 34.87
N ARG A 271 21.96 35.69 34.58
CA ARG A 271 22.30 36.01 33.16
C ARG A 271 23.18 34.96 32.50
N THR A 272 23.89 34.18 33.33
CA THR A 272 24.75 33.09 32.86
C THR A 272 23.99 31.79 32.89
N TYR A 273 24.37 30.86 32.01
CA TYR A 273 23.79 29.52 31.93
C TYR A 273 23.77 28.85 33.33
N THR A 274 22.55 28.54 33.78
CA THR A 274 22.33 27.99 35.12
C THR A 274 21.28 26.90 35.05
N SER A 275 21.57 25.74 35.68
CA SER A 275 20.57 24.67 35.82
C SER A 275 19.64 25.00 37.00
N PHE A 276 18.37 24.66 36.87
CA PHE A 276 17.39 24.64 37.96
C PHE A 276 17.60 23.44 38.89
N GLY A 277 18.35 22.43 38.43
CA GLY A 277 18.66 21.23 39.21
C GLY A 277 17.57 20.16 39.19
N SER A 278 16.46 20.43 38.50
CA SER A 278 15.35 19.48 38.33
C SER A 278 14.73 19.65 36.94
N PRO A 279 14.64 18.59 36.12
CA PRO A 279 13.92 18.66 34.85
C PRO A 279 12.45 18.98 35.10
N ILE A 280 11.95 20.05 34.50
CA ILE A 280 10.56 20.47 34.63
C ILE A 280 9.81 19.99 33.38
N TYR A 281 8.74 19.22 33.62
CA TYR A 281 7.92 18.58 32.59
C TYR A 281 6.70 19.40 32.20
N HIS A 282 6.17 20.20 33.12
CA HIS A 282 5.07 21.11 32.90
C HIS A 282 5.12 22.31 33.82
N ILE A 283 4.71 23.46 33.34
CA ILE A 283 4.50 24.71 34.08
C ILE A 283 3.05 25.11 33.92
N TYR A 284 2.42 25.44 35.01
CA TYR A 284 1.07 25.97 35.07
C TYR A 284 1.05 27.23 35.97
N GLN A 285 0.31 28.25 35.57
CA GLN A 285 0.08 29.45 36.41
C GLN A 285 -1.41 29.52 36.74
N ASP A 286 -1.73 29.55 38.02
CA ASP A 286 -3.12 29.68 38.46
C ASP A 286 -3.63 31.13 38.37
N LYS A 287 -4.91 31.32 38.68
CA LYS A 287 -5.57 32.65 38.61
C LYS A 287 -4.98 33.65 39.62
N GLU A 288 -4.42 33.19 40.70
CA GLU A 288 -3.75 33.94 41.73
C GLU A 288 -2.32 34.36 41.36
N GLY A 289 -1.83 33.85 40.17
CA GLY A 289 -0.50 34.18 39.68
C GLY A 289 0.61 33.26 40.23
N THR A 290 0.27 32.22 40.99
CA THR A 290 1.21 31.20 41.48
C THR A 290 1.61 30.26 40.37
N TYR A 291 2.90 29.98 40.22
CA TYR A 291 3.41 29.02 39.26
C TYR A 291 3.59 27.65 39.91
N TRP A 292 3.11 26.62 39.27
CA TRP A 292 3.22 25.22 39.63
C TRP A 292 4.09 24.48 38.62
N LEU A 293 5.22 23.97 39.06
CA LEU A 293 6.17 23.29 38.20
C LEU A 293 6.22 21.81 38.57
N CYS A 294 5.79 20.96 37.58
CA CYS A 294 5.85 19.51 37.72
C CYS A 294 7.23 19.02 37.33
N SER A 295 7.93 18.34 38.23
CA SER A 295 9.25 17.81 37.93
C SER A 295 9.34 16.30 38.06
N LYS A 296 10.37 15.72 37.47
CA LYS A 296 10.71 14.31 37.55
C LYS A 296 12.22 14.18 37.80
N PRO A 297 12.68 13.63 38.90
CA PRO A 297 11.96 12.93 39.98
C PRO A 297 11.76 13.77 41.26
N ASN A 298 11.71 15.08 41.17
CA ASN A 298 11.85 15.96 42.37
C ASN A 298 10.50 16.55 42.83
N GLY A 299 9.35 16.02 42.43
CA GLY A 299 8.02 16.41 42.93
C GLY A 299 7.53 17.73 42.38
N LEU A 300 6.72 18.45 43.16
CA LEU A 300 6.03 19.69 42.77
C LEU A 300 6.74 20.91 43.35
N PHE A 301 6.98 21.91 42.48
CA PHE A 301 7.48 23.21 42.95
C PHE A 301 6.37 24.25 42.86
N ARG A 302 6.22 25.08 43.87
CA ARG A 302 5.35 26.25 43.89
C ARG A 302 6.22 27.51 43.91
N LEU A 303 6.08 28.35 42.92
CA LEU A 303 6.81 29.60 42.77
C LEU A 303 5.85 30.78 42.88
N ARG A 304 6.19 31.77 43.65
CA ARG A 304 5.50 33.06 43.71
C ARG A 304 6.49 34.18 43.43
N GLU A 305 6.16 35.04 42.48
CA GLU A 305 6.98 36.17 42.11
C GLU A 305 6.94 37.24 43.21
N THR A 306 8.11 37.70 43.60
CA THR A 306 8.26 38.76 44.63
C THR A 306 8.30 40.14 43.98
N SER A 307 8.15 41.21 44.76
CA SER A 307 8.23 42.58 44.28
C SER A 307 9.57 42.95 43.63
N ASN A 308 10.62 42.17 43.92
CA ASN A 308 11.97 42.40 43.38
C ASN A 308 12.21 41.64 42.04
N GLY A 309 11.22 40.97 41.49
CA GLY A 309 11.37 40.18 40.24
C GLY A 309 12.11 38.84 40.48
N THR A 310 12.31 38.43 41.71
CA THR A 310 12.74 37.06 42.03
C THR A 310 11.54 36.20 42.39
N PHE A 311 11.76 34.91 42.62
CA PHE A 311 10.68 33.98 42.96
C PHE A 311 10.97 33.33 44.32
N SER A 312 9.97 33.27 45.21
CA SER A 312 10.00 32.33 46.33
C SER A 312 9.75 30.93 45.79
N VAL A 313 10.53 29.97 46.21
CA VAL A 313 10.44 28.58 45.74
C VAL A 313 10.15 27.68 46.93
N GLU A 314 9.04 26.93 46.84
CA GLU A 314 8.67 25.89 47.79
C GLU A 314 8.59 24.55 47.05
N GLN A 315 9.00 23.47 47.70
CA GLN A 315 9.04 22.14 47.09
C GLN A 315 8.25 21.14 47.91
N PHE A 316 7.37 20.40 47.26
CA PHE A 316 6.57 19.32 47.85
C PHE A 316 7.00 17.99 47.24
N LYS A 317 7.22 17.01 48.12
CA LYS A 317 7.67 15.66 47.75
C LYS A 317 6.82 14.60 48.41
N HIS A 318 7.00 13.38 47.93
CA HIS A 318 6.53 12.20 48.61
C HIS A 318 7.31 12.04 49.91
N GLU A 319 6.58 11.86 51.01
CA GLU A 319 7.11 11.63 52.36
C GLU A 319 6.62 10.28 52.87
N GLU A 320 7.56 9.39 53.17
CA GLU A 320 7.22 8.05 53.64
C GLU A 320 6.52 8.16 55.03
N GLY A 321 5.38 7.49 55.16
CA GLY A 321 4.55 7.55 56.35
C GLY A 321 3.60 8.76 56.47
N ASN A 322 3.67 9.72 55.58
CA ASN A 322 2.70 10.83 55.52
C ASN A 322 1.67 10.57 54.37
N PRO A 323 0.45 10.10 54.70
CA PRO A 323 -0.57 9.77 53.72
C PRO A 323 -1.08 10.98 52.96
N ASN A 324 -0.86 12.21 53.42
CA ASN A 324 -1.33 13.43 52.76
C ASN A 324 -0.21 14.12 51.94
N SER A 325 0.97 13.51 51.86
CA SER A 325 2.04 13.98 50.98
C SER A 325 1.77 13.58 49.51
N LEU A 326 2.60 14.03 48.60
CA LEU A 326 2.55 13.57 47.18
C LEU A 326 2.63 12.04 47.11
N PRO A 327 1.82 11.38 46.30
CA PRO A 327 1.85 9.91 46.18
C PRO A 327 3.11 9.41 45.45
N ASN A 328 3.78 10.27 44.66
CA ASN A 328 5.01 9.97 43.91
C ASN A 328 5.68 11.27 43.45
N ASN A 329 7.02 11.26 43.32
CA ASN A 329 7.79 12.42 42.88
C ASN A 329 7.93 12.61 41.38
N ASP A 330 7.45 11.65 40.57
CA ASP A 330 7.49 11.71 39.10
C ASP A 330 6.22 12.39 38.59
N LEU A 331 6.27 13.69 38.34
CA LEU A 331 5.12 14.49 37.92
C LEU A 331 5.23 14.90 36.45
N TYR A 332 4.08 14.87 35.75
CA TYR A 332 4.02 15.17 34.34
C TYR A 332 3.23 16.43 33.99
N TYR A 333 2.14 16.70 34.72
CA TYR A 333 1.23 17.78 34.38
C TYR A 333 0.46 18.30 35.59
N SER A 334 -0.01 19.55 35.52
CA SER A 334 -0.92 20.12 36.52
C SER A 334 -1.90 21.09 35.89
N ALA A 335 -3.11 21.17 36.44
CA ALA A 335 -4.18 22.07 36.04
C ALA A 335 -5.09 22.38 37.22
N THR A 336 -5.75 23.54 37.22
CA THR A 336 -6.79 23.84 38.22
C THR A 336 -8.17 23.64 37.63
N ASP A 337 -9.10 23.16 38.45
CA ASP A 337 -10.50 23.10 38.09
C ASP A 337 -11.21 24.44 38.42
N GLN A 338 -12.52 24.46 38.13
CA GLN A 338 -13.35 25.64 38.32
C GLN A 338 -13.53 26.02 39.78
N LEU A 339 -13.31 25.07 40.70
CA LEU A 339 -13.34 25.29 42.15
C LEU A 339 -12.01 25.76 42.71
N GLY A 340 -10.97 25.95 41.86
CA GLY A 340 -9.63 26.39 42.25
C GLY A 340 -8.75 25.29 42.82
N ARG A 341 -9.16 24.02 42.81
CA ARG A 341 -8.35 22.90 43.28
C ARG A 341 -7.29 22.56 42.23
N LEU A 342 -6.11 22.23 42.66
CA LEU A 342 -4.97 21.85 41.82
C LEU A 342 -4.95 20.32 41.61
N TRP A 343 -5.02 19.90 40.38
CA TRP A 343 -4.88 18.51 39.96
C TRP A 343 -3.50 18.26 39.39
N VAL A 344 -2.85 17.18 39.82
CA VAL A 344 -1.48 16.82 39.44
C VAL A 344 -1.41 15.41 38.91
N ALA A 345 -0.91 15.26 37.69
CA ALA A 345 -0.69 13.96 37.05
C ALA A 345 0.66 13.36 37.46
N THR A 346 0.64 12.13 37.94
CA THR A 346 1.85 11.38 38.33
C THR A 346 2.12 10.22 37.37
N PHE A 347 3.36 9.79 37.26
CA PHE A 347 3.74 8.70 36.33
C PHE A 347 3.74 7.29 36.99
N SER A 348 3.13 7.13 38.13
CA SER A 348 3.03 5.81 38.79
C SER A 348 1.84 5.65 39.76
N LYS A 349 1.23 6.73 40.17
CA LYS A 349 0.14 6.75 41.17
C LYS A 349 -1.06 7.57 40.70
N GLY A 350 -1.32 7.61 39.37
CA GLY A 350 -2.48 8.28 38.80
C GLY A 350 -2.48 9.79 39.01
N ILE A 351 -3.57 10.31 39.54
CA ILE A 351 -3.78 11.75 39.74
C ILE A 351 -3.88 12.05 41.25
N ALA A 352 -3.35 13.18 41.68
CA ALA A 352 -3.56 13.74 42.98
C ALA A 352 -4.29 15.08 42.90
N CYS A 353 -5.06 15.43 43.90
CA CYS A 353 -5.77 16.68 44.03
C CYS A 353 -5.30 17.44 45.29
N VAL A 354 -5.07 18.74 45.18
CA VAL A 354 -4.86 19.68 46.30
C VAL A 354 -6.11 20.56 46.38
N GLU A 355 -6.89 20.42 47.43
CA GLU A 355 -8.15 21.17 47.60
C GLU A 355 -7.93 22.65 47.86
N HIS A 356 -6.88 23.00 48.58
CA HIS A 356 -6.53 24.37 48.96
C HIS A 356 -5.08 24.71 48.59
N PRO A 357 -4.77 24.94 47.29
CA PRO A 357 -3.38 25.05 46.81
C PRO A 357 -2.67 26.33 47.30
N GLN A 358 -3.40 27.32 47.79
CA GLN A 358 -2.80 28.60 48.30
C GLN A 358 -2.39 28.53 49.78
N GLU A 359 -2.84 27.52 50.52
CA GLU A 359 -2.42 27.34 51.94
C GLU A 359 -0.91 27.06 52.03
N ARG A 360 -0.34 27.32 53.21
CA ARG A 360 1.07 27.08 53.47
C ARG A 360 1.39 25.58 53.41
N ASP A 361 0.61 24.78 54.12
CA ASP A 361 0.80 23.34 54.26
C ASP A 361 -0.25 22.61 53.44
N ILE A 362 0.03 22.45 52.11
CA ILE A 362 -0.90 21.78 51.19
C ILE A 362 -0.96 20.27 51.43
N GLN A 363 -2.15 19.73 51.31
CA GLN A 363 -2.41 18.30 51.43
C GLN A 363 -2.88 17.72 50.11
N PHE A 364 -2.42 16.53 49.79
CA PHE A 364 -2.74 15.82 48.58
C PHE A 364 -3.76 14.71 48.84
N VAL A 365 -4.85 14.74 48.11
CA VAL A 365 -5.84 13.65 48.09
C VAL A 365 -5.54 12.79 46.85
N HIS A 366 -5.29 11.51 47.03
CA HIS A 366 -4.93 10.57 45.96
C HIS A 366 -5.51 9.18 46.19
N MET A 367 -5.19 8.20 45.33
CA MET A 367 -5.78 6.86 45.35
C MET A 367 -5.57 6.09 46.67
N ASP A 368 -4.53 6.40 47.41
CA ASP A 368 -4.22 5.69 48.65
C ASP A 368 -4.86 6.34 49.92
N ASN A 369 -5.40 7.57 49.81
CA ASN A 369 -5.99 8.29 50.92
C ASN A 369 -7.40 8.87 50.66
N GLY A 370 -8.14 8.35 49.64
CA GLY A 370 -9.53 8.70 49.52
C GLY A 370 -10.06 9.01 48.12
N LEU A 371 -9.20 9.26 47.15
CA LEU A 371 -9.63 9.48 45.77
C LEU A 371 -10.02 8.12 45.16
N LYS A 372 -11.21 8.02 44.56
CA LYS A 372 -11.73 6.77 43.93
C LYS A 372 -11.14 6.58 42.52
N TYR A 373 -9.83 6.52 42.45
CA TYR A 373 -9.08 6.35 41.19
C TYR A 373 -8.88 4.85 40.87
N PRO A 374 -8.89 4.41 39.59
CA PRO A 374 -8.65 3.01 39.23
C PRO A 374 -7.24 2.55 39.63
N LYS A 375 -7.13 1.66 40.64
CA LYS A 375 -5.84 1.26 41.25
C LYS A 375 -4.99 0.40 40.33
N ASP A 376 -5.60 -0.46 39.53
CA ASP A 376 -4.90 -1.47 38.74
C ASP A 376 -4.54 -0.98 37.34
N ASN A 377 -5.19 0.09 36.85
CA ASN A 377 -5.03 0.64 35.52
C ASN A 377 -5.02 2.17 35.58
N GLY A 378 -4.29 2.82 34.63
CA GLY A 378 -4.26 4.28 34.54
C GLY A 378 -3.29 4.99 35.46
N ALA A 379 -2.43 4.24 36.17
CA ALA A 379 -1.48 4.81 37.13
C ALA A 379 -0.43 5.75 36.51
N ARG A 380 -0.12 5.62 35.22
CA ARG A 380 0.86 6.45 34.52
C ARG A 380 0.16 7.50 33.68
N THR A 381 -0.18 8.62 34.30
CA THR A 381 -0.92 9.72 33.67
C THR A 381 0.08 10.74 33.08
N ARG A 382 -0.18 11.19 31.87
CA ARG A 382 0.73 12.07 31.11
C ARG A 382 0.30 13.52 31.09
N GLN A 383 -1.02 13.79 31.12
CA GLN A 383 -1.60 15.12 31.01
C GLN A 383 -2.94 15.18 31.76
N ILE A 384 -3.44 16.37 31.99
CA ILE A 384 -4.80 16.66 32.50
C ILE A 384 -5.38 17.78 31.64
N LEU A 385 -6.53 17.54 31.04
CA LEU A 385 -7.38 18.55 30.45
C LEU A 385 -8.67 18.64 31.29
N ILE A 386 -9.10 19.83 31.65
CA ILE A 386 -10.38 20.06 32.32
C ILE A 386 -11.20 20.98 31.44
N THR A 387 -12.33 20.48 30.97
CA THR A 387 -13.25 21.23 30.08
C THR A 387 -13.97 22.32 30.86
N GLU A 388 -14.57 23.29 30.16
CA GLU A 388 -15.40 24.33 30.78
C GLU A 388 -16.60 23.77 31.56
N LYS A 389 -17.05 22.55 31.23
CA LYS A 389 -18.13 21.85 31.94
C LYS A 389 -17.66 21.12 33.21
N GLY A 390 -16.37 21.21 33.57
CA GLY A 390 -15.81 20.54 34.74
C GLY A 390 -15.57 19.04 34.53
N ILE A 391 -15.38 18.59 33.31
CA ILE A 391 -14.98 17.20 33.00
C ILE A 391 -13.48 17.15 32.86
N LEU A 392 -12.83 16.31 33.65
CA LEU A 392 -11.42 16.02 33.59
C LEU A 392 -11.19 14.86 32.64
N LEU A 393 -10.29 15.06 31.68
CA LEU A 393 -9.76 14.01 30.80
C LEU A 393 -8.27 13.87 31.03
N ALA A 394 -7.82 12.64 31.24
CA ALA A 394 -6.40 12.38 31.50
C ALA A 394 -5.90 11.18 30.68
N PRO A 395 -5.06 11.42 29.68
CA PRO A 395 -4.39 10.37 28.92
C PRO A 395 -3.40 9.62 29.81
N SER A 396 -3.43 8.29 29.66
CA SER A 396 -2.55 7.38 30.40
C SER A 396 -1.94 6.32 29.50
N THR A 397 -0.99 5.55 30.01
CA THR A 397 -0.41 4.42 29.26
C THR A 397 -1.36 3.23 29.08
N THR A 398 -2.52 3.27 29.72
CA THR A 398 -3.49 2.14 29.73
C THR A 398 -4.89 2.52 29.24
N GLY A 399 -5.10 3.77 28.81
CA GLY A 399 -6.37 4.28 28.30
C GLY A 399 -6.59 5.75 28.62
N LEU A 400 -7.78 6.23 28.31
CA LEU A 400 -8.23 7.59 28.65
C LEU A 400 -9.07 7.54 29.93
N ILE A 401 -8.70 8.35 30.89
CA ILE A 401 -9.41 8.50 32.16
C ILE A 401 -10.32 9.74 32.09
N VAL A 402 -11.57 9.59 32.50
CA VAL A 402 -12.57 10.66 32.51
C VAL A 402 -13.24 10.75 33.88
N ALA A 403 -13.44 11.96 34.39
CA ALA A 403 -14.12 12.20 35.66
C ALA A 403 -14.85 13.53 35.67
N ASP A 404 -15.96 13.60 36.40
CA ASP A 404 -16.66 14.85 36.73
C ASP A 404 -16.02 15.49 37.99
N VAL A 405 -15.23 16.55 37.75
CA VAL A 405 -14.58 17.30 38.81
C VAL A 405 -15.35 18.56 39.24
N SER A 406 -16.58 18.73 38.78
CA SER A 406 -17.47 19.80 39.26
C SER A 406 -18.01 19.54 40.68
N LYS A 407 -17.92 18.29 41.16
CA LYS A 407 -18.33 17.88 42.50
C LYS A 407 -17.47 18.54 43.58
N LYS A 408 -18.13 19.06 44.66
CA LYS A 408 -17.43 19.75 45.75
C LYS A 408 -16.49 18.84 46.54
N ASP A 409 -16.94 17.64 46.87
CA ASP A 409 -16.15 16.67 47.65
C ASP A 409 -15.36 15.77 46.65
N VAL A 410 -14.04 15.88 46.65
CA VAL A 410 -13.13 15.11 45.81
C VAL A 410 -13.25 13.60 46.04
N ARG A 411 -13.62 13.17 47.25
CA ARG A 411 -13.76 11.74 47.60
C ARG A 411 -15.01 11.08 47.01
N GLN A 412 -15.95 11.89 46.48
CA GLN A 412 -17.13 11.42 45.79
C GLN A 412 -16.95 11.37 44.26
N ILE A 413 -15.82 11.86 43.75
CA ILE A 413 -15.50 11.81 42.34
C ILE A 413 -15.15 10.39 41.94
N THR A 414 -15.79 9.88 40.92
CA THR A 414 -15.52 8.56 40.31
C THR A 414 -14.81 8.77 38.97
N PHE A 415 -13.78 7.99 38.74
CA PHE A 415 -13.00 8.01 37.52
C PHE A 415 -13.38 6.81 36.64
N LYS A 416 -13.62 7.05 35.36
CA LYS A 416 -13.89 6.02 34.35
C LYS A 416 -12.67 5.86 33.46
N LEU A 417 -12.30 4.62 33.14
CA LEU A 417 -11.20 4.30 32.24
C LEU A 417 -11.77 3.74 30.93
N HIS A 418 -11.49 4.42 29.83
CA HIS A 418 -11.86 4.01 28.49
C HIS A 418 -10.67 3.40 27.77
N THR A 419 -10.85 2.19 27.25
CA THR A 419 -9.78 1.41 26.62
C THR A 419 -10.19 0.92 25.24
N ARG A 420 -9.21 0.44 24.47
CA ARG A 420 -9.46 -0.28 23.25
C ARG A 420 -10.23 -1.56 23.50
N ASN A 421 -11.28 -1.77 22.73
CA ASN A 421 -12.08 -3.01 22.72
C ASN A 421 -12.00 -3.67 21.35
N ALA A 422 -11.48 -4.89 21.27
CA ALA A 422 -11.29 -5.62 20.01
C ALA A 422 -12.61 -5.96 19.28
N HIS A 423 -13.74 -5.93 20.00
CA HIS A 423 -15.07 -6.25 19.44
C HIS A 423 -15.89 -5.00 19.08
N ARG A 424 -15.34 -3.79 19.29
CA ARG A 424 -16.03 -2.53 19.02
C ARG A 424 -15.14 -1.58 18.23
N SER A 425 -15.47 -1.38 16.95
CA SER A 425 -14.68 -0.55 16.03
C SER A 425 -14.65 0.94 16.39
N THR A 426 -15.63 1.43 17.15
CA THR A 426 -15.71 2.82 17.65
C THR A 426 -15.04 3.00 19.02
N SER A 427 -14.38 2.00 19.59
CA SER A 427 -13.60 2.13 20.82
C SER A 427 -12.29 2.87 20.55
N LEU A 428 -11.57 3.26 21.60
CA LEU A 428 -10.24 3.88 21.50
C LEU A 428 -9.30 3.04 20.60
N SER A 429 -8.58 3.66 19.69
CA SER A 429 -7.69 2.95 18.74
C SER A 429 -6.49 2.29 19.41
N ASN A 430 -5.94 2.93 20.47
CA ASN A 430 -4.78 2.45 21.21
C ASN A 430 -4.85 2.89 22.68
N ASN A 431 -4.46 2.02 23.61
CA ASN A 431 -4.49 2.31 25.05
C ASN A 431 -3.36 3.26 25.51
N ALA A 432 -2.26 3.32 24.79
CA ALA A 432 -1.18 4.26 25.11
C ALA A 432 -1.54 5.67 24.62
N THR A 433 -2.39 6.36 25.37
CA THR A 433 -2.78 7.74 25.07
C THR A 433 -1.70 8.71 25.52
N MET A 434 -1.41 9.72 24.66
CA MET A 434 -0.30 10.65 24.85
C MET A 434 -0.76 12.03 25.33
N PHE A 435 -1.77 12.57 24.67
CA PHE A 435 -2.21 13.95 24.84
C PHE A 435 -3.71 14.09 24.50
N VAL A 436 -4.40 15.03 25.14
CA VAL A 436 -5.80 15.38 24.85
C VAL A 436 -5.88 16.88 24.60
N THR A 437 -6.59 17.28 23.56
CA THR A 437 -6.85 18.68 23.27
C THR A 437 -8.32 18.90 22.95
N GLU A 438 -8.84 20.09 23.28
CA GLU A 438 -10.16 20.57 22.90
C GLU A 438 -9.98 21.73 21.92
N ASP A 439 -10.70 21.71 20.81
CA ASP A 439 -10.67 22.80 19.83
C ASP A 439 -11.75 23.86 20.12
N SER A 440 -11.73 24.96 19.39
CA SER A 440 -12.69 26.05 19.52
C SER A 440 -14.14 25.69 19.21
N LYS A 441 -14.37 24.50 18.60
CA LYS A 441 -15.69 23.90 18.35
C LYS A 441 -16.09 22.92 19.47
N HIS A 442 -15.36 22.89 20.57
CA HIS A 442 -15.53 21.97 21.70
C HIS A 442 -15.40 20.47 21.32
N ARG A 443 -14.71 20.15 20.23
CA ARG A 443 -14.37 18.77 19.88
C ARG A 443 -13.13 18.34 20.64
N ILE A 444 -13.17 17.14 21.16
CA ILE A 444 -12.06 16.59 21.97
C ILE A 444 -11.32 15.55 21.15
N PHE A 445 -10.00 15.71 21.08
CA PHE A 445 -9.10 14.83 20.34
C PHE A 445 -8.07 14.20 21.27
N VAL A 446 -7.85 12.89 21.11
CA VAL A 446 -6.94 12.08 21.91
C VAL A 446 -5.82 11.56 21.02
N CYS A 447 -4.59 12.03 21.25
CA CYS A 447 -3.38 11.53 20.59
C CYS A 447 -2.96 10.19 21.19
N THR A 448 -2.45 9.27 20.37
CA THR A 448 -1.98 7.96 20.81
C THR A 448 -0.57 7.65 20.30
N GLU A 449 0.11 6.71 20.98
CA GLU A 449 1.48 6.33 20.64
C GLU A 449 1.59 5.58 19.29
N SER A 450 0.53 4.85 18.87
CA SER A 450 0.56 4.05 17.64
C SER A 450 -0.83 3.73 17.06
N GLY A 451 -1.83 4.59 17.28
CA GLY A 451 -3.18 4.42 16.74
C GLY A 451 -3.75 5.73 16.19
N GLY A 452 -2.87 6.66 15.79
CA GLY A 452 -3.24 7.96 15.27
C GLY A 452 -3.90 8.87 16.31
N ILE A 453 -4.81 9.73 15.88
CA ILE A 453 -5.58 10.64 16.72
C ILE A 453 -7.06 10.25 16.69
N ASN A 454 -7.70 10.28 17.86
CA ASN A 454 -9.09 9.86 18.06
C ASN A 454 -9.96 11.06 18.46
N GLN A 455 -10.99 11.35 17.71
CA GLN A 455 -12.00 12.34 18.11
C GLN A 455 -13.08 11.66 18.94
N ILE A 456 -13.40 12.19 20.13
CA ILE A 456 -14.56 11.74 20.89
C ILE A 456 -15.83 12.24 20.18
N VAL A 457 -16.74 11.32 19.84
CA VAL A 457 -18.01 11.66 19.17
C VAL A 457 -19.21 11.52 20.09
N SER A 458 -19.03 10.94 21.28
CA SER A 458 -20.05 10.85 22.32
C SER A 458 -20.42 12.24 22.84
N GLU A 459 -21.70 12.55 22.95
CA GLU A 459 -22.21 13.80 23.52
C GLU A 459 -21.99 13.87 25.05
N ASP A 460 -22.23 12.77 25.75
CA ASP A 460 -21.97 12.64 27.20
C ASP A 460 -20.59 11.99 27.41
N LEU A 461 -19.64 12.77 27.90
CA LEU A 461 -18.28 12.30 28.23
C LEU A 461 -18.26 11.37 29.45
N LEU A 462 -19.33 11.31 30.24
CA LEU A 462 -19.42 10.49 31.46
C LEU A 462 -20.11 9.16 31.24
N GLN A 463 -20.48 8.81 30.01
CA GLN A 463 -21.04 7.47 29.70
C GLN A 463 -20.02 6.36 29.93
N ASP A 464 -20.48 5.11 30.10
CA ASP A 464 -19.58 3.99 30.41
C ASP A 464 -18.70 3.58 29.24
N GLU A 465 -19.15 3.79 28.02
CA GLU A 465 -18.45 3.46 26.79
C GLU A 465 -18.44 4.66 25.83
N LEU A 466 -17.32 5.35 25.74
CA LEU A 466 -17.14 6.42 24.78
C LEU A 466 -16.99 5.88 23.36
N GLU A 467 -17.48 6.64 22.39
CA GLU A 467 -17.30 6.40 20.97
C GLU A 467 -16.29 7.37 20.37
N PHE A 468 -15.45 6.83 19.48
CA PHE A 468 -14.36 7.56 18.86
C PHE A 468 -14.43 7.44 17.33
N LYS A 469 -14.14 8.54 16.65
CA LYS A 469 -13.77 8.57 15.23
C LYS A 469 -12.26 8.54 15.14
N HIS A 470 -11.72 7.62 14.34
CA HIS A 470 -10.28 7.43 14.20
C HIS A 470 -9.75 8.17 12.97
N PHE A 471 -8.57 8.77 13.14
CA PHE A 471 -7.74 9.27 12.06
C PHE A 471 -6.38 8.59 12.21
N ASP A 472 -6.07 7.70 11.28
CA ASP A 472 -4.87 6.86 11.26
C ASP A 472 -4.35 6.70 9.83
N THR A 473 -3.31 5.92 9.63
CA THR A 473 -2.74 5.69 8.29
C THR A 473 -3.72 5.04 7.33
N THR A 474 -4.73 4.29 7.82
CA THR A 474 -5.76 3.69 6.97
C THR A 474 -6.78 4.72 6.48
N THR A 475 -6.94 5.81 7.20
CA THR A 475 -7.81 6.94 6.84
C THR A 475 -7.05 8.09 6.18
N GLY A 476 -5.76 7.91 5.90
CA GLY A 476 -4.91 8.86 5.20
C GLY A 476 -4.06 9.77 6.10
N LEU A 477 -4.00 9.54 7.42
CA LEU A 477 -3.08 10.28 8.28
C LEU A 477 -1.62 9.86 7.97
N PRO A 478 -0.66 10.79 7.84
CA PRO A 478 0.72 10.46 7.49
C PRO A 478 1.49 9.60 8.52
N SER A 479 1.02 9.50 9.76
CA SER A 479 1.63 8.69 10.81
C SER A 479 0.64 8.31 11.90
N ASP A 480 0.76 7.09 12.41
CA ASP A 480 -0.01 6.62 13.57
C ASP A 480 0.58 7.08 14.91
N ILE A 481 1.80 7.63 14.91
CA ILE A 481 2.43 8.19 16.11
C ILE A 481 2.02 9.66 16.24
N THR A 482 1.24 9.98 17.27
CA THR A 482 0.82 11.35 17.58
C THR A 482 1.19 11.69 19.02
N LEU A 483 2.11 12.65 19.19
CA LEU A 483 2.66 13.01 20.51
C LEU A 483 1.84 14.09 21.20
N SER A 484 1.46 15.13 20.44
CA SER A 484 0.61 16.24 20.89
C SER A 484 -0.12 16.84 19.71
N ALA A 485 -1.19 17.59 19.97
CA ALA A 485 -1.94 18.31 18.96
C ALA A 485 -2.43 19.65 19.54
N ILE A 486 -2.45 20.68 18.71
CA ILE A 486 -3.01 21.99 19.02
C ILE A 486 -3.88 22.46 17.87
N GLU A 487 -4.85 23.32 18.18
CA GLU A 487 -5.64 23.99 17.15
C GLU A 487 -4.80 25.08 16.46
N ASP A 488 -4.96 25.15 15.13
CA ASP A 488 -4.40 26.20 14.27
C ASP A 488 -5.41 26.61 13.21
N GLY A 489 -6.30 27.54 13.57
CA GLY A 489 -7.43 27.92 12.75
C GLY A 489 -8.42 26.76 12.55
N ASN A 490 -8.66 26.34 11.30
CA ASN A 490 -9.57 25.22 11.00
C ASN A 490 -8.87 23.84 10.99
N HIS A 491 -7.60 23.79 11.37
CA HIS A 491 -6.80 22.57 11.36
C HIS A 491 -6.39 22.20 12.78
N LEU A 492 -6.10 20.92 12.99
CA LEU A 492 -5.24 20.47 14.08
C LEU A 492 -3.81 20.35 13.56
N LEU A 493 -2.89 20.97 14.25
CA LEU A 493 -1.46 20.81 14.04
C LEU A 493 -0.97 19.74 15.01
N ILE A 494 -0.62 18.58 14.47
CA ILE A 494 -0.23 17.40 15.23
C ILE A 494 1.29 17.24 15.13
N VAL A 495 1.93 16.98 16.27
CA VAL A 495 3.34 16.63 16.36
C VAL A 495 3.47 15.10 16.34
N SER A 496 4.18 14.57 15.35
CA SER A 496 4.62 13.18 15.30
C SER A 496 6.09 13.06 15.67
N SER A 497 6.66 11.86 15.71
CA SER A 497 8.06 11.65 16.10
C SER A 497 9.08 12.29 15.15
N ASN A 498 8.76 12.41 13.87
CA ASN A 498 9.67 12.86 12.81
C ASN A 498 9.04 13.84 11.82
N GLN A 499 7.80 14.27 12.03
CA GLN A 499 7.08 15.19 11.14
C GLN A 499 6.01 15.97 11.89
N LEU A 500 5.60 17.10 11.31
CA LEU A 500 4.37 17.79 11.65
C LEU A 500 3.26 17.34 10.72
N ILE A 501 2.03 17.29 11.22
CA ILE A 501 0.86 16.89 10.44
C ILE A 501 -0.22 17.95 10.64
N THR A 502 -0.81 18.43 9.56
CA THR A 502 -2.05 19.20 9.60
C THR A 502 -3.22 18.28 9.32
N LEU A 503 -4.25 18.34 10.14
CA LEU A 503 -5.47 17.56 9.99
C LEU A 503 -6.69 18.50 9.95
N ARG A 504 -7.54 18.39 8.95
CA ARG A 504 -8.86 18.99 8.91
C ARG A 504 -9.90 17.91 9.24
N PRO A 505 -10.45 17.89 10.45
CA PRO A 505 -11.35 16.81 10.86
C PRO A 505 -12.67 16.77 10.10
N ASP A 506 -13.09 17.93 9.54
CA ASP A 506 -14.39 18.09 8.88
C ASP A 506 -14.44 17.35 7.52
N ASP A 507 -13.34 17.32 6.77
CA ASP A 507 -13.24 16.64 5.46
C ASP A 507 -12.24 15.48 5.43
N ASN A 508 -11.71 15.08 6.59
CA ASN A 508 -10.71 14.03 6.77
C ASN A 508 -9.40 14.26 5.98
N TYR A 509 -9.13 15.51 5.62
CA TYR A 509 -7.91 15.83 4.89
C TYR A 509 -6.74 16.00 5.85
N SER A 510 -5.62 15.34 5.56
CA SER A 510 -4.38 15.51 6.31
C SER A 510 -3.16 15.63 5.42
N GLU A 511 -2.15 16.35 5.90
CA GLU A 511 -0.91 16.58 5.18
C GLU A 511 0.27 16.51 6.15
N GLY A 512 1.32 15.75 5.77
CA GLY A 512 2.54 15.59 6.57
C GLY A 512 3.69 16.47 6.06
N PHE A 513 4.46 17.04 6.99
CA PHE A 513 5.63 17.87 6.75
C PHE A 513 6.83 17.23 7.45
N GLY A 514 7.58 16.44 6.71
CA GLY A 514 8.73 15.68 7.19
C GLY A 514 10.07 16.17 6.65
N THR A 515 11.02 15.25 6.51
CA THR A 515 12.39 15.52 6.08
C THR A 515 12.49 16.22 4.72
N SER A 516 11.66 15.83 3.76
CA SER A 516 11.60 16.45 2.43
C SER A 516 11.24 17.94 2.50
N PHE A 517 10.21 18.26 3.28
CA PHE A 517 9.73 19.62 3.43
C PHE A 517 10.73 20.52 4.20
N PHE A 518 11.33 19.99 5.29
CA PHE A 518 12.27 20.73 6.12
C PHE A 518 13.70 20.70 5.57
N HIS A 519 14.02 19.82 4.65
CA HIS A 519 15.38 19.49 4.18
C HIS A 519 16.33 19.14 5.32
N GLU A 520 15.76 18.71 6.48
CA GLU A 520 16.46 18.31 7.68
C GLU A 520 15.70 17.21 8.43
N ARG A 521 16.43 16.32 9.09
CA ARG A 521 15.84 15.24 9.88
C ARG A 521 15.57 15.70 11.29
N PHE A 522 14.34 16.01 11.60
CA PHE A 522 13.91 16.33 12.95
C PHE A 522 13.50 15.11 13.76
N ARG A 523 13.82 15.15 15.04
CA ARG A 523 13.26 14.27 16.06
C ARG A 523 12.50 15.13 17.04
N PHE A 524 11.20 15.13 16.92
CA PHE A 524 10.35 15.93 17.80
C PHE A 524 10.35 15.37 19.23
N SER A 525 10.25 16.26 20.20
CA SER A 525 9.96 15.92 21.58
C SER A 525 8.44 15.87 21.78
N ASP A 526 8.03 15.40 22.97
CA ASP A 526 6.64 15.43 23.43
C ASP A 526 6.22 16.77 24.05
N ALA A 527 7.04 17.82 23.89
CA ALA A 527 6.66 19.18 24.27
C ALA A 527 5.47 19.67 23.45
N VAL A 528 4.45 20.17 24.14
CA VAL A 528 3.27 20.75 23.49
C VAL A 528 3.69 22.04 22.78
N PRO A 529 3.42 22.20 21.47
CA PRO A 529 3.74 23.42 20.74
C PRO A 529 3.04 24.64 21.35
N MET A 530 3.68 25.78 21.26
CA MET A 530 3.12 27.02 21.80
C MET A 530 3.09 28.12 20.74
N LEU A 531 2.07 28.95 20.76
CA LEU A 531 1.98 30.17 19.96
C LEU A 531 2.78 31.27 20.66
N LEU A 532 3.77 31.84 19.96
CA LEU A 532 4.54 32.98 20.42
C LEU A 532 3.77 34.29 20.18
N PRO A 533 4.10 35.37 20.92
CA PRO A 533 3.43 36.67 20.75
C PRO A 533 3.57 37.28 19.35
N ASP A 534 4.57 36.88 18.59
CA ASP A 534 4.83 37.32 17.21
C ASP A 534 4.08 36.49 16.14
N GLY A 535 3.24 35.52 16.56
CA GLY A 535 2.43 34.67 15.68
C GLY A 535 3.14 33.41 15.19
N ARG A 536 4.42 33.19 15.52
CA ARG A 536 5.12 31.95 15.23
C ARG A 536 4.70 30.86 16.19
N ARG A 537 4.80 29.61 15.76
CA ARG A 537 4.70 28.43 16.60
C ARG A 537 6.09 27.93 16.95
N ILE A 538 6.33 27.60 18.22
CA ILE A 538 7.58 26.97 18.66
C ILE A 538 7.36 25.48 18.89
N PHE A 539 8.30 24.66 18.41
CA PHE A 539 8.32 23.21 18.51
C PHE A 539 9.56 22.72 19.22
N GLY A 540 9.38 21.73 20.10
CA GLY A 540 10.47 21.08 20.81
C GLY A 540 11.04 19.90 20.02
N LEU A 541 12.37 19.78 20.08
CA LEU A 541 13.14 18.67 19.52
C LEU A 541 13.86 17.89 20.63
N GLN A 542 14.37 16.71 20.29
CA GLN A 542 15.23 15.91 21.19
C GLN A 542 16.59 16.60 21.46
N ASP A 543 16.98 17.52 20.60
CA ASP A 543 18.26 18.23 20.64
C ASP A 543 18.12 19.76 20.53
N GLY A 544 16.89 20.29 20.60
CA GLY A 544 16.66 21.71 20.46
C GLY A 544 15.21 22.16 20.38
N ALA A 545 15.02 23.27 19.71
CA ALA A 545 13.72 23.82 19.35
C ALA A 545 13.83 24.65 18.08
N PHE A 546 12.73 24.85 17.39
CA PHE A 546 12.63 25.78 16.27
C PHE A 546 11.27 26.49 16.26
N THR A 547 11.20 27.58 15.52
CA THR A 547 9.95 28.31 15.30
C THR A 547 9.56 28.28 13.83
N ILE A 548 8.26 28.28 13.57
CA ILE A 548 7.70 28.35 12.22
C ILE A 548 6.48 29.26 12.19
N MET A 549 6.30 30.00 11.09
CA MET A 549 5.02 30.64 10.79
C MET A 549 4.06 29.57 10.25
N PRO A 550 2.84 29.43 10.79
CA PRO A 550 1.86 28.46 10.28
C PRO A 550 1.59 28.61 8.77
N SER A 551 1.60 29.84 8.27
CA SER A 551 1.45 30.14 6.84
C SER A 551 2.58 29.61 5.96
N SER A 552 3.73 29.25 6.54
CA SER A 552 4.88 28.64 5.82
C SER A 552 4.74 27.13 5.64
N LEU A 553 3.79 26.48 6.32
CA LEU A 553 3.46 25.05 6.11
C LEU A 553 2.65 24.89 4.82
N LYS A 554 3.31 25.05 3.69
CA LYS A 554 2.72 24.90 2.34
C LYS A 554 3.67 24.14 1.46
N LYS A 555 3.19 23.06 0.88
CA LYS A 555 3.90 22.28 -0.12
C LYS A 555 3.77 22.91 -1.52
N SER A 556 4.71 22.54 -2.40
CA SER A 556 4.70 22.97 -3.79
C SER A 556 3.48 22.44 -4.52
N GLY A 557 2.84 23.29 -5.32
CA GLY A 557 1.81 22.89 -6.27
C GLY A 557 2.37 22.56 -7.65
N PHE A 558 3.68 22.34 -7.80
CA PHE A 558 4.27 21.97 -9.08
C PHE A 558 3.72 20.64 -9.58
N VAL A 559 3.36 20.58 -10.87
CA VAL A 559 2.81 19.41 -11.54
C VAL A 559 3.83 18.89 -12.54
N PRO A 560 4.68 17.92 -12.17
CA PRO A 560 5.65 17.34 -13.09
C PRO A 560 4.95 16.51 -14.17
N SER A 561 5.49 16.54 -15.39
CA SER A 561 5.08 15.61 -16.43
C SER A 561 5.68 14.23 -16.18
N ILE A 562 4.91 13.17 -16.45
CA ILE A 562 5.43 11.80 -16.38
C ILE A 562 5.93 11.37 -17.75
N ALA A 563 7.18 11.00 -17.82
CA ALA A 563 7.82 10.47 -19.01
C ALA A 563 8.01 8.96 -18.91
N LEU A 564 7.82 8.25 -20.03
CA LEU A 564 8.27 6.86 -20.16
C LEU A 564 9.77 6.88 -20.51
N THR A 565 10.59 6.23 -19.69
CA THR A 565 12.06 6.30 -19.86
C THR A 565 12.61 5.13 -20.64
N SER A 566 12.06 3.91 -20.40
CA SER A 566 12.38 2.73 -21.19
C SER A 566 11.31 1.65 -21.08
N ILE A 567 11.27 0.75 -22.06
CA ILE A 567 10.42 -0.45 -22.06
C ILE A 567 11.29 -1.66 -22.41
N SER A 568 11.26 -2.68 -21.55
CA SER A 568 11.87 -3.98 -21.78
C SER A 568 10.79 -5.03 -21.99
N VAL A 569 10.93 -5.80 -23.08
CA VAL A 569 10.00 -6.89 -23.44
C VAL A 569 10.77 -8.21 -23.38
N GLU A 570 10.23 -9.23 -22.69
CA GLU A 570 10.83 -10.56 -22.51
C GLU A 570 12.30 -10.51 -22.01
N ASN A 571 12.60 -9.58 -21.08
CA ASN A 571 13.96 -9.34 -20.57
C ASN A 571 15.01 -8.99 -21.64
N ASN A 572 14.57 -8.55 -22.82
CA ASN A 572 15.46 -8.01 -23.82
C ASN A 572 16.06 -6.65 -23.39
N LYS A 573 17.04 -6.17 -24.13
CA LYS A 573 17.60 -4.84 -23.88
C LYS A 573 16.52 -3.77 -23.91
N PRO A 574 16.53 -2.82 -22.96
CA PRO A 574 15.55 -1.75 -22.90
C PRO A 574 15.49 -0.94 -24.20
N ASN A 575 14.29 -0.64 -24.67
CA ASN A 575 14.07 0.37 -25.69
C ASN A 575 13.85 1.73 -25.01
N HIS A 576 14.68 2.71 -25.33
CA HIS A 576 14.62 4.06 -24.76
C HIS A 576 13.86 5.07 -25.63
N ALA A 577 13.47 4.68 -26.86
CA ALA A 577 12.67 5.49 -27.78
C ALA A 577 11.17 5.29 -27.51
N VAL A 578 10.70 5.56 -26.31
CA VAL A 578 9.36 5.15 -25.85
C VAL A 578 8.52 6.31 -25.33
N ASN A 579 9.10 7.45 -25.01
CA ASN A 579 8.34 8.55 -24.37
C ASN A 579 7.22 9.12 -25.25
N ALA A 580 7.38 9.04 -26.57
CA ALA A 580 6.36 9.48 -27.53
C ALA A 580 5.29 8.40 -27.83
N LEU A 581 5.39 7.19 -27.23
CA LEU A 581 4.44 6.11 -27.49
C LEU A 581 3.15 6.31 -26.71
N ASP A 582 2.03 6.27 -27.40
CA ASP A 582 0.70 6.18 -26.81
C ASP A 582 0.17 4.75 -26.85
N THR A 583 0.75 3.91 -27.74
CA THR A 583 0.35 2.51 -27.91
C THR A 583 1.59 1.62 -28.07
N LEU A 584 1.65 0.58 -27.24
CA LEU A 584 2.64 -0.50 -27.32
C LEU A 584 1.95 -1.74 -27.88
N ILE A 585 2.45 -2.28 -28.99
CA ILE A 585 1.91 -3.49 -29.60
C ILE A 585 2.89 -4.63 -29.35
N LEU A 586 2.42 -5.66 -28.62
CA LEU A 586 3.18 -6.87 -28.31
C LEU A 586 2.73 -8.01 -29.19
N SER A 587 3.68 -8.84 -29.62
CA SER A 587 3.37 -10.08 -30.35
C SER A 587 2.78 -11.12 -29.40
N SER A 588 2.28 -12.21 -29.94
CA SER A 588 1.62 -13.25 -29.13
C SER A 588 2.54 -13.98 -28.13
N HIS A 589 3.84 -13.87 -28.30
CA HIS A 589 4.86 -14.48 -27.44
C HIS A 589 5.52 -13.47 -26.50
N GLU A 590 5.27 -12.18 -26.69
CA GLU A 590 5.81 -11.07 -25.88
C GLU A 590 4.78 -10.68 -24.83
N ARG A 591 4.78 -11.38 -23.69
CA ARG A 591 3.78 -11.19 -22.63
C ARG A 591 4.34 -10.60 -21.35
N ASN A 592 5.67 -10.56 -21.23
CA ASN A 592 6.36 -9.99 -20.09
C ASN A 592 6.91 -8.61 -20.47
N VAL A 593 6.47 -7.57 -19.80
CA VAL A 593 6.89 -6.20 -20.07
C VAL A 593 7.21 -5.46 -18.80
N THR A 594 8.37 -4.82 -18.78
CA THR A 594 8.75 -3.86 -17.75
C THR A 594 8.79 -2.46 -18.35
N ILE A 595 8.07 -1.53 -17.73
CA ILE A 595 7.92 -0.15 -18.16
C ILE A 595 8.53 0.72 -17.08
N ASN A 596 9.60 1.46 -17.43
CA ASN A 596 10.23 2.44 -16.57
C ASN A 596 9.69 3.83 -16.91
N PHE A 597 9.47 4.64 -15.88
CA PHE A 597 8.89 5.98 -16.00
C PHE A 597 9.50 6.91 -14.96
N SER A 598 9.42 8.20 -15.20
CA SER A 598 9.88 9.22 -14.28
C SER A 598 8.95 10.43 -14.28
N ALA A 599 8.67 10.97 -13.12
CA ALA A 599 8.14 12.32 -12.97
C ALA A 599 9.29 13.30 -13.10
N LEU A 600 9.19 14.22 -14.07
CA LEU A 600 10.25 15.16 -14.36
C LEU A 600 10.20 16.35 -13.41
N ASP A 601 10.50 16.07 -12.12
CA ASP A 601 10.64 17.04 -11.04
C ASP A 601 12.08 16.97 -10.51
N TYR A 602 12.85 18.01 -10.80
CA TYR A 602 14.29 18.05 -10.49
C TYR A 602 14.60 18.75 -9.17
N ALA A 603 13.60 19.20 -8.40
CA ALA A 603 13.83 19.80 -7.11
C ALA A 603 14.31 18.77 -6.07
N GLY A 604 13.77 17.54 -6.10
CA GLY A 604 14.18 16.42 -5.28
C GLY A 604 13.47 15.12 -5.68
N ASN A 605 14.19 13.99 -5.66
CA ASN A 605 13.65 12.71 -6.16
C ASN A 605 13.31 11.72 -5.05
N ASP A 606 13.82 11.91 -3.84
CA ASP A 606 13.76 10.91 -2.76
C ASP A 606 12.34 10.67 -2.23
N ASP A 607 11.42 11.63 -2.43
CA ASP A 607 10.06 11.60 -1.90
C ASP A 607 8.97 11.60 -3.00
N ILE A 608 9.36 11.32 -4.25
CA ILE A 608 8.41 11.12 -5.33
C ILE A 608 7.86 9.71 -5.25
N HIS A 609 6.57 9.61 -5.03
CA HIS A 609 5.83 8.35 -5.01
C HIS A 609 5.05 8.19 -6.31
N TYR A 610 4.92 6.95 -6.75
CA TYR A 610 4.18 6.63 -7.96
C TYR A 610 3.01 5.72 -7.66
N ALA A 611 2.01 5.76 -8.53
CA ALA A 611 0.97 4.76 -8.56
C ALA A 611 0.61 4.44 -10.00
N PHE A 612 0.30 3.17 -10.27
CA PHE A 612 -0.19 2.75 -11.56
C PHE A 612 -1.47 1.93 -11.46
N LEU A 613 -2.26 1.97 -12.52
CA LEU A 613 -3.50 1.23 -12.64
C LEU A 613 -3.56 0.59 -14.02
N MET A 614 -3.78 -0.73 -14.07
CA MET A 614 -3.97 -1.50 -15.31
C MET A 614 -5.44 -1.87 -15.46
N GLY A 615 -6.05 -1.45 -16.57
CA GLY A 615 -7.43 -1.76 -16.91
C GLY A 615 -8.31 -0.53 -17.15
N ASN A 616 -9.56 -0.77 -17.56
CA ASN A 616 -10.54 0.29 -17.90
C ASN A 616 -11.40 0.71 -16.72
N ASP A 617 -11.40 -0.07 -15.63
CA ASP A 617 -12.24 0.19 -14.47
C ASP A 617 -11.58 1.16 -13.50
N GLU A 618 -12.38 1.80 -12.65
CA GLU A 618 -11.93 2.61 -11.51
C GLU A 618 -11.38 1.70 -10.39
N GLY A 619 -10.48 0.78 -10.75
CA GLY A 619 -9.85 -0.15 -9.83
C GLY A 619 -8.93 0.55 -8.82
N ALA A 620 -8.49 -0.21 -7.82
CA ALA A 620 -7.53 0.30 -6.84
C ALA A 620 -6.17 0.59 -7.49
N TRP A 621 -5.61 1.77 -7.23
CA TRP A 621 -4.27 2.13 -7.64
C TRP A 621 -3.23 1.27 -6.91
N ASN A 622 -2.26 0.75 -7.64
CA ASN A 622 -1.08 0.10 -7.08
C ASN A 622 -0.05 1.18 -6.74
N TYR A 623 0.16 1.43 -5.46
CA TYR A 623 1.12 2.42 -4.98
C TYR A 623 2.52 1.82 -4.89
N ILE A 624 3.53 2.55 -5.37
CA ILE A 624 4.94 2.17 -5.35
C ILE A 624 5.73 3.27 -4.64
N GLU A 625 6.45 2.90 -3.57
CA GLU A 625 7.11 3.90 -2.72
C GLU A 625 8.45 4.41 -3.27
N LYS A 626 9.30 3.55 -3.82
CA LYS A 626 10.67 3.90 -4.21
C LYS A 626 11.08 3.44 -5.61
N THR A 627 10.24 2.67 -6.26
CA THR A 627 10.54 2.19 -7.61
C THR A 627 9.76 3.01 -8.63
N HIS A 628 10.40 3.34 -9.73
CA HIS A 628 9.81 4.07 -10.86
C HIS A 628 9.63 3.15 -12.07
N SER A 629 9.22 1.89 -11.78
CA SER A 629 8.99 0.86 -12.78
C SER A 629 7.75 0.02 -12.46
N ALA A 630 7.06 -0.43 -13.51
CA ALA A 630 5.96 -1.38 -13.43
C ALA A 630 6.27 -2.61 -14.29
N THR A 631 6.27 -3.79 -13.68
CA THR A 631 6.52 -5.06 -14.37
C THR A 631 5.23 -5.87 -14.44
N PHE A 632 4.86 -6.30 -15.64
CA PHE A 632 3.70 -7.11 -15.92
C PHE A 632 4.16 -8.44 -16.49
N LEU A 633 3.71 -9.52 -15.87
CA LEU A 633 4.04 -10.89 -16.29
C LEU A 633 2.79 -11.55 -16.90
N ASP A 634 2.99 -12.30 -17.97
CA ASP A 634 1.94 -13.06 -18.68
C ASP A 634 0.68 -12.24 -19.00
N LEU A 635 0.85 -11.09 -19.63
CA LEU A 635 -0.26 -10.25 -20.08
C LEU A 635 -1.18 -11.04 -21.01
N ARG A 636 -2.47 -11.08 -20.69
CA ARG A 636 -3.47 -11.77 -21.50
C ARG A 636 -3.66 -11.07 -22.86
N PRO A 637 -3.99 -11.83 -23.93
CA PRO A 637 -4.32 -11.20 -25.20
C PRO A 637 -5.50 -10.22 -25.06
N GLY A 638 -5.34 -9.06 -25.67
CA GLY A 638 -6.35 -8.00 -25.63
C GLY A 638 -5.73 -6.61 -25.54
N THR A 639 -6.57 -5.63 -25.24
CA THR A 639 -6.17 -4.23 -25.04
C THR A 639 -6.19 -3.90 -23.56
N HIS A 640 -5.06 -3.42 -23.05
CA HIS A 640 -4.89 -3.00 -21.67
C HIS A 640 -4.54 -1.51 -21.64
N LEU A 641 -5.19 -0.75 -20.77
CA LEU A 641 -4.87 0.64 -20.55
C LEU A 641 -4.07 0.77 -19.26
N LEU A 642 -2.82 1.16 -19.36
CA LEU A 642 -1.98 1.50 -18.21
C LEU A 642 -2.11 3.01 -17.95
N ARG A 643 -2.42 3.36 -16.70
CA ARG A 643 -2.42 4.74 -16.20
C ARG A 643 -1.36 4.86 -15.12
N ILE A 644 -0.53 5.89 -15.17
CA ILE A 644 0.55 6.15 -14.22
C ILE A 644 0.36 7.56 -13.71
N ARG A 645 0.46 7.77 -12.40
CA ARG A 645 0.49 9.08 -11.75
C ARG A 645 1.59 9.16 -10.71
N SER A 646 1.98 10.36 -10.32
CA SER A 646 3.00 10.54 -9.29
C SER A 646 2.64 11.67 -8.32
N THR A 647 3.36 11.73 -7.22
CA THR A 647 3.51 12.95 -6.44
C THR A 647 4.54 13.87 -7.10
N ASN A 648 4.60 15.11 -6.63
CA ASN A 648 5.76 15.99 -6.86
C ASN A 648 6.87 15.73 -5.82
N SER A 649 7.96 16.48 -5.89
CA SER A 649 9.10 16.39 -4.95
C SER A 649 8.77 16.67 -3.49
N ASP A 650 7.65 17.35 -3.19
CA ASP A 650 7.15 17.56 -1.83
C ASP A 650 6.20 16.43 -1.35
N GLY A 651 6.08 15.34 -2.12
CA GLY A 651 5.20 14.20 -1.81
C GLY A 651 3.71 14.48 -1.97
N VAL A 652 3.33 15.52 -2.72
CA VAL A 652 1.91 15.85 -2.99
C VAL A 652 1.44 15.14 -4.25
N TRP A 653 0.37 14.36 -4.16
CA TRP A 653 -0.30 13.79 -5.33
C TRP A 653 -0.88 14.91 -6.19
N VAL A 654 -0.48 14.93 -7.46
CA VAL A 654 -0.88 15.95 -8.42
C VAL A 654 -1.57 15.32 -9.62
N ASP A 655 -2.31 16.13 -10.38
CA ASP A 655 -3.02 15.65 -11.57
C ASP A 655 -2.08 15.62 -12.79
N ASN A 656 -1.25 14.58 -12.87
CA ASN A 656 -0.23 14.37 -13.92
C ASN A 656 -0.32 12.98 -14.57
N THR A 657 -1.51 12.44 -14.73
CA THR A 657 -1.68 11.08 -15.24
C THR A 657 -1.14 10.88 -16.66
N ARG A 658 -0.21 9.93 -16.83
CA ARG A 658 0.27 9.42 -18.13
C ARG A 658 -0.45 8.11 -18.47
N THR A 659 -0.93 7.99 -19.72
CA THR A 659 -1.59 6.79 -20.22
C THR A 659 -0.76 6.09 -21.28
N LEU A 660 -0.79 4.76 -21.29
CA LEU A 660 -0.20 3.91 -22.32
C LEU A 660 -1.16 2.75 -22.64
N THR A 661 -1.53 2.61 -23.92
CA THR A 661 -2.33 1.49 -24.37
C THR A 661 -1.41 0.32 -24.73
N ILE A 662 -1.60 -0.84 -24.13
CA ILE A 662 -0.82 -2.05 -24.42
C ILE A 662 -1.75 -3.05 -25.13
N ILE A 663 -1.41 -3.42 -26.37
CA ILE A 663 -2.16 -4.35 -27.19
C ILE A 663 -1.35 -5.64 -27.31
N VAL A 664 -1.83 -6.73 -26.72
CA VAL A 664 -1.23 -8.05 -26.81
C VAL A 664 -1.96 -8.85 -27.87
N LYS A 665 -1.26 -9.26 -28.94
CA LYS A 665 -1.83 -10.09 -30.00
C LYS A 665 -2.07 -11.52 -29.48
N PRO A 666 -3.22 -12.13 -29.79
CA PRO A 666 -3.47 -13.53 -29.41
C PRO A 666 -2.60 -14.51 -30.21
N THR A 667 -2.21 -15.63 -29.61
CA THR A 667 -1.70 -16.78 -30.36
C THR A 667 -2.81 -17.34 -31.25
N PHE A 668 -2.45 -18.12 -32.29
CA PHE A 668 -3.47 -18.77 -33.16
C PHE A 668 -4.54 -19.50 -32.35
N TRP A 669 -4.12 -20.22 -31.30
CA TRP A 669 -4.99 -21.02 -30.46
C TRP A 669 -5.93 -20.20 -29.55
N GLU A 670 -5.64 -18.95 -29.30
CA GLU A 670 -6.44 -18.02 -28.49
C GLU A 670 -7.41 -17.18 -29.33
N THR A 671 -7.28 -17.23 -30.65
CA THR A 671 -8.15 -16.48 -31.58
C THR A 671 -9.59 -16.97 -31.52
N THR A 672 -10.52 -16.10 -31.89
CA THR A 672 -11.95 -16.44 -31.97
C THR A 672 -12.19 -17.60 -32.95
N TRP A 673 -11.42 -17.66 -34.03
CA TRP A 673 -11.50 -18.76 -35.01
C TRP A 673 -11.06 -20.11 -34.42
N ALA A 674 -9.98 -20.12 -33.60
CA ALA A 674 -9.54 -21.33 -32.90
C ALA A 674 -10.59 -21.79 -31.87
N LYS A 675 -11.23 -20.86 -31.17
CA LYS A 675 -12.32 -21.17 -30.22
C LYS A 675 -13.50 -21.79 -30.94
N ILE A 676 -13.87 -21.29 -32.10
CA ILE A 676 -14.90 -21.90 -32.95
C ILE A 676 -14.48 -23.30 -33.40
N LEU A 677 -13.22 -23.49 -33.83
CA LEU A 677 -12.66 -24.78 -34.20
C LEU A 677 -12.72 -25.78 -33.05
N TYR A 678 -12.38 -25.35 -31.81
CA TYR A 678 -12.51 -26.20 -30.62
C TYR A 678 -13.96 -26.62 -30.36
N ILE A 679 -14.92 -25.71 -30.48
CA ILE A 679 -16.35 -26.03 -30.34
C ILE A 679 -16.79 -27.05 -31.42
N LEU A 680 -16.36 -26.86 -32.69
CA LEU A 680 -16.65 -27.79 -33.76
C LEU A 680 -16.00 -29.15 -33.52
N LEU A 681 -14.77 -29.21 -33.05
CA LEU A 681 -14.07 -30.45 -32.69
C LEU A 681 -14.78 -31.19 -31.55
N ILE A 682 -15.16 -30.48 -30.50
CA ILE A 682 -15.93 -31.05 -29.39
C ILE A 682 -17.29 -31.58 -29.88
N ALA A 683 -17.98 -30.81 -30.74
CA ALA A 683 -19.24 -31.22 -31.31
C ALA A 683 -19.07 -32.49 -32.19
N LEU A 684 -17.99 -32.57 -32.99
CA LEU A 684 -17.66 -33.74 -33.81
C LEU A 684 -17.35 -34.98 -32.95
N VAL A 685 -16.57 -34.79 -31.86
CA VAL A 685 -16.26 -35.87 -30.91
C VAL A 685 -17.56 -36.34 -30.23
N MET A 686 -18.41 -35.42 -29.81
CA MET A 686 -19.69 -35.73 -29.20
C MET A 686 -20.63 -36.46 -30.18
N TYR A 687 -20.68 -36.02 -31.43
CA TYR A 687 -21.40 -36.69 -32.49
C TYR A 687 -20.87 -38.13 -32.74
N ALA A 688 -19.54 -38.30 -32.80
CA ALA A 688 -18.93 -39.62 -32.93
C ALA A 688 -19.29 -40.54 -31.77
N ILE A 689 -19.22 -40.03 -30.52
CA ILE A 689 -19.64 -40.79 -29.34
C ILE A 689 -21.11 -41.19 -29.41
N LEU A 690 -21.99 -40.25 -29.73
CA LEU A 690 -23.42 -40.51 -29.82
C LEU A 690 -23.74 -41.52 -30.96
N ARG A 691 -23.06 -41.40 -32.12
CA ARG A 691 -23.19 -42.35 -33.23
C ARG A 691 -22.70 -43.74 -32.84
N THR A 692 -21.57 -43.84 -32.17
CA THR A 692 -21.03 -45.11 -31.68
C THR A 692 -21.95 -45.75 -30.63
N HIS A 693 -22.45 -44.92 -29.72
CA HIS A 693 -23.41 -45.38 -28.73
C HIS A 693 -24.71 -45.91 -29.36
N ARG A 694 -25.28 -45.23 -30.37
CA ARG A 694 -26.45 -45.71 -31.10
C ARG A 694 -26.15 -47.02 -31.79
N HIS A 695 -24.99 -47.14 -32.49
CA HIS A 695 -24.59 -48.35 -33.17
C HIS A 695 -24.42 -49.54 -32.21
N ILE A 696 -23.79 -49.34 -31.06
CA ILE A 696 -23.65 -50.36 -30.02
C ILE A 696 -25.04 -50.76 -29.44
N SER A 697 -25.92 -49.79 -29.25
CA SER A 697 -27.28 -50.04 -28.75
C SER A 697 -28.11 -50.87 -29.74
N GLU A 698 -28.01 -50.61 -31.07
CA GLU A 698 -28.65 -51.38 -32.11
C GLU A 698 -28.09 -52.81 -32.17
N LEU A 699 -26.75 -52.97 -32.05
CA LEU A 699 -26.13 -54.32 -32.00
C LEU A 699 -26.59 -55.11 -30.78
N ASN A 700 -26.62 -54.47 -29.61
CA ASN A 700 -27.08 -55.10 -28.37
C ASN A 700 -28.56 -55.51 -28.46
N LYS A 701 -29.41 -54.69 -29.12
CA LYS A 701 -30.83 -55.03 -29.34
C LYS A 701 -30.98 -56.25 -30.24
N LYS A 702 -30.25 -56.31 -31.38
CA LYS A 702 -30.25 -57.47 -32.29
C LYS A 702 -29.73 -58.73 -31.62
N GLN A 703 -28.69 -58.64 -30.78
CA GLN A 703 -28.18 -59.79 -30.03
C GLN A 703 -29.20 -60.30 -29.01
N LYS A 704 -29.94 -59.40 -28.33
CA LYS A 704 -30.98 -59.78 -27.40
C LYS A 704 -32.15 -60.46 -28.08
N GLU A 705 -32.63 -59.96 -29.27
CA GLU A 705 -33.67 -60.56 -30.04
C GLU A 705 -33.24 -61.94 -30.55
N THR A 706 -31.99 -62.13 -31.00
CA THR A 706 -31.47 -63.45 -31.43
C THR A 706 -31.37 -64.41 -30.26
N HIS A 707 -30.97 -63.99 -29.11
CA HIS A 707 -30.87 -64.76 -27.90
C HIS A 707 -32.25 -65.25 -27.43
N GLU A 708 -33.24 -64.33 -27.39
CA GLU A 708 -34.65 -64.70 -27.07
C GLU A 708 -35.25 -65.67 -28.09
N ALA A 709 -34.98 -65.56 -29.42
CA ALA A 709 -35.44 -66.47 -30.48
C ALA A 709 -34.87 -67.92 -30.29
N TYR A 710 -33.58 -68.02 -29.95
CA TYR A 710 -32.94 -69.29 -29.66
C TYR A 710 -33.48 -69.95 -28.40
N LEU A 711 -33.81 -69.17 -27.35
CA LEU A 711 -34.47 -69.72 -26.19
C LEU A 711 -35.91 -70.16 -26.45
N ALA A 712 -36.61 -69.44 -27.32
CA ALA A 712 -37.98 -69.91 -27.77
C ALA A 712 -37.90 -71.19 -28.54
N LEU A 713 -36.88 -71.37 -29.37
CA LEU A 713 -36.67 -72.66 -30.06
C LEU A 713 -36.49 -73.83 -29.12
N LEU A 714 -35.77 -73.70 -28.04
CA LEU A 714 -35.65 -74.67 -26.95
C LEU A 714 -37.02 -75.10 -26.38
N ASN A 715 -37.89 -74.11 -26.21
CA ASN A 715 -39.25 -74.42 -25.70
C ASN A 715 -40.16 -75.07 -26.75
N HIS A 716 -39.94 -74.82 -28.06
CA HIS A 716 -40.78 -75.33 -29.16
C HIS A 716 -40.46 -76.81 -29.46
N GLU A 717 -39.18 -77.22 -29.41
CA GLU A 717 -38.85 -78.65 -29.67
C GLU A 717 -39.31 -79.53 -28.48
N GLU A 718 -39.30 -79.03 -27.27
CA GLU A 718 -39.96 -79.81 -26.13
C GLU A 718 -41.46 -79.87 -26.27
N TYR A 719 -42.14 -78.93 -26.88
CA TYR A 719 -43.59 -78.96 -27.15
C TYR A 719 -43.95 -79.89 -28.31
N LYS A 720 -43.09 -80.03 -29.32
CA LYS A 720 -43.30 -80.97 -30.41
C LYS A 720 -43.13 -82.45 -29.99
N ALA A 721 -42.22 -82.72 -29.10
CA ALA A 721 -42.00 -84.10 -28.54
C ALA A 721 -43.15 -84.57 -27.64
N LYS A 722 -44.09 -83.63 -27.24
CA LYS A 722 -45.23 -83.92 -26.38
C LYS A 722 -46.59 -83.93 -27.10
N ASN A 723 -46.63 -83.48 -28.41
CA ASN A 723 -47.89 -83.34 -29.12
C ASN A 723 -47.92 -84.07 -30.50
N GLU A 724 -47.24 -85.24 -30.54
CA GLU A 724 -47.50 -86.15 -31.69
C GLU A 724 -48.77 -86.98 -31.57
N GLU A 725 -49.70 -86.59 -30.68
CA GLU A 725 -51.07 -87.03 -30.65
C GLU A 725 -52.02 -85.84 -30.64
N LEU A 726 -52.57 -85.50 -31.76
CA LEU A 726 -53.84 -84.75 -32.03
C LEU A 726 -53.69 -83.52 -32.94
N THR A 727 -53.95 -83.90 -34.26
CA THR A 727 -54.66 -83.16 -35.31
C THR A 727 -54.96 -81.67 -35.24
N THR A 728 -54.61 -81.02 -36.39
CA THR A 728 -55.29 -80.04 -37.20
C THR A 728 -55.48 -78.60 -36.77
N GLU A 729 -54.99 -77.77 -37.70
CA GLU A 729 -55.46 -76.46 -38.09
C GLU A 729 -55.04 -75.15 -37.26
N GLU A 730 -54.34 -74.33 -37.89
CA GLU A 730 -54.32 -72.95 -38.19
C GLU A 730 -52.91 -72.29 -37.88
N THR A 731 -52.31 -71.77 -38.93
CA THR A 731 -51.06 -71.05 -39.05
C THR A 731 -51.15 -69.62 -38.52
N PRO A 732 -50.24 -69.23 -37.62
CA PRO A 732 -49.89 -67.81 -37.56
C PRO A 732 -48.46 -67.61 -38.11
N THR A 733 -48.36 -66.62 -38.92
CA THR A 733 -47.23 -66.12 -39.67
C THR A 733 -45.98 -65.91 -38.77
N GLU A 734 -44.93 -66.69 -39.00
CA GLU A 734 -43.62 -66.56 -38.33
C GLU A 734 -42.84 -65.29 -38.79
N PRO A 735 -42.13 -64.57 -37.91
CA PRO A 735 -41.18 -63.61 -38.36
C PRO A 735 -39.91 -64.38 -38.88
N THR A 736 -39.66 -64.26 -40.12
CA THR A 736 -38.48 -64.84 -40.79
C THR A 736 -37.20 -64.23 -40.39
N ILE A 737 -36.56 -64.72 -39.31
CA ILE A 737 -35.19 -64.40 -39.02
C ILE A 737 -34.31 -65.31 -39.89
N THR A 738 -33.59 -64.74 -40.86
CA THR A 738 -32.70 -65.50 -41.73
C THR A 738 -31.38 -65.79 -40.97
N ILE A 739 -31.32 -66.88 -40.25
CA ILE A 739 -30.13 -67.40 -39.60
C ILE A 739 -29.29 -68.14 -40.63
N LYS A 740 -28.02 -67.96 -40.69
CA LYS A 740 -27.14 -68.73 -41.57
C LYS A 740 -27.25 -70.21 -41.25
N PRO A 741 -27.38 -71.10 -42.24
CA PRO A 741 -27.53 -72.55 -41.99
C PRO A 741 -26.39 -73.13 -41.11
N GLU A 742 -25.19 -72.58 -41.20
CA GLU A 742 -24.04 -73.02 -40.40
C GLU A 742 -24.16 -72.64 -38.89
N ASP A 743 -24.78 -71.54 -38.59
CA ASP A 743 -25.01 -71.04 -37.25
C ASP A 743 -26.17 -71.79 -36.59
N GLU A 744 -27.18 -72.12 -37.38
CA GLU A 744 -28.29 -72.95 -36.93
C GLU A 744 -27.83 -74.39 -36.61
N ALA A 745 -27.02 -75.01 -37.47
CA ALA A 745 -26.45 -76.36 -37.26
C ALA A 745 -25.52 -76.35 -36.07
N PHE A 746 -24.73 -75.25 -35.79
CA PHE A 746 -23.93 -75.13 -34.60
C PHE A 746 -24.81 -75.06 -33.38
N MET A 747 -25.78 -74.20 -33.31
CA MET A 747 -26.69 -74.09 -32.18
C MET A 747 -27.47 -75.37 -31.87
N LYS A 748 -27.93 -76.10 -32.87
CA LYS A 748 -28.58 -77.40 -32.69
C LYS A 748 -27.60 -78.37 -31.97
N ARG A 749 -26.37 -78.47 -32.40
CA ARG A 749 -25.37 -79.36 -31.74
C ARG A 749 -25.07 -78.85 -30.29
N ALA A 750 -24.99 -77.55 -30.07
CA ALA A 750 -24.77 -77.02 -28.75
C ALA A 750 -25.96 -77.32 -27.78
N MET A 751 -27.18 -77.14 -28.30
CA MET A 751 -28.40 -77.44 -27.55
C MET A 751 -28.51 -78.90 -27.24
N LYS A 752 -28.27 -79.74 -28.22
CA LYS A 752 -28.31 -81.22 -28.01
C LYS A 752 -27.32 -81.71 -26.95
N PHE A 753 -26.07 -81.17 -26.97
CA PHE A 753 -25.10 -81.43 -25.95
C PHE A 753 -25.54 -81.01 -24.53
N ILE A 754 -26.18 -79.84 -24.44
CA ILE A 754 -26.66 -79.30 -23.15
C ILE A 754 -27.80 -80.19 -22.65
N GLU A 755 -28.74 -80.55 -23.46
CA GLU A 755 -29.84 -81.42 -23.07
C GLU A 755 -29.38 -82.78 -22.56
N GLU A 756 -28.42 -83.38 -23.26
CA GLU A 756 -27.87 -84.69 -22.83
C GLU A 756 -27.06 -84.63 -21.52
N HIS A 757 -26.39 -83.48 -21.21
CA HIS A 757 -25.51 -83.36 -20.06
C HIS A 757 -25.96 -82.34 -19.00
N ILE A 758 -27.20 -81.77 -19.11
CA ILE A 758 -27.66 -80.66 -18.26
C ILE A 758 -27.70 -81.06 -16.75
N GLY A 759 -27.83 -82.35 -16.42
CA GLY A 759 -27.81 -82.90 -15.08
C GLY A 759 -26.46 -83.24 -14.54
N ASP A 760 -25.38 -83.14 -15.34
CA ASP A 760 -24.04 -83.43 -14.90
C ASP A 760 -23.39 -82.18 -14.23
N PRO A 761 -23.07 -82.25 -12.96
CA PRO A 761 -22.40 -81.09 -12.28
C PRO A 761 -21.04 -80.77 -12.84
N ASN A 762 -20.39 -81.74 -13.51
CA ASN A 762 -19.03 -81.57 -14.05
C ASN A 762 -18.99 -81.31 -15.55
N ILE A 763 -20.08 -80.77 -16.12
CA ILE A 763 -20.15 -80.44 -17.56
C ILE A 763 -18.91 -79.59 -17.96
N ASN A 764 -18.18 -80.09 -18.93
CA ASN A 764 -16.92 -79.43 -19.36
C ASN A 764 -17.15 -78.67 -20.70
N ILE A 765 -16.72 -77.42 -20.72
CA ILE A 765 -16.80 -76.57 -21.94
C ILE A 765 -15.95 -77.15 -23.07
N GLY A 766 -14.88 -77.91 -22.77
CA GLY A 766 -14.05 -78.60 -23.75
C GLY A 766 -14.85 -79.61 -24.50
N ASP A 767 -15.64 -80.41 -23.84
CA ASP A 767 -16.53 -81.47 -24.49
C ASP A 767 -17.64 -80.82 -25.28
N MET A 768 -18.19 -79.75 -24.84
CA MET A 768 -19.17 -78.95 -25.62
C MET A 768 -18.54 -78.36 -26.86
N ALA A 769 -17.26 -77.89 -26.78
CA ALA A 769 -16.55 -77.39 -27.95
C ALA A 769 -16.30 -78.50 -28.99
N GLU A 770 -15.97 -79.70 -28.53
CA GLU A 770 -15.82 -80.93 -29.38
C GLU A 770 -17.14 -81.33 -30.03
N ALA A 771 -18.19 -81.37 -29.23
CA ALA A 771 -19.56 -81.70 -29.75
C ALA A 771 -20.08 -80.69 -30.73
N THR A 772 -19.66 -79.46 -30.66
CA THR A 772 -20.02 -78.41 -31.59
C THR A 772 -19.04 -78.26 -32.76
N ALA A 773 -18.01 -79.14 -32.84
CA ALA A 773 -16.97 -79.16 -33.87
C ALA A 773 -16.17 -77.80 -33.91
N THR A 774 -15.83 -77.24 -32.75
CA THR A 774 -15.05 -76.02 -32.62
C THR A 774 -13.99 -76.09 -31.52
N SER A 775 -13.08 -75.15 -31.54
CA SER A 775 -12.14 -74.98 -30.37
C SER A 775 -12.83 -74.29 -29.23
N ARG A 776 -12.33 -74.47 -27.97
CA ARG A 776 -12.88 -73.80 -26.77
C ARG A 776 -12.96 -72.28 -26.90
N SER A 777 -11.97 -71.62 -27.54
CA SER A 777 -11.95 -70.22 -27.84
C SER A 777 -12.95 -69.86 -28.93
N GLY A 778 -13.11 -70.74 -29.91
CA GLY A 778 -14.09 -70.61 -30.97
C GLY A 778 -15.51 -70.70 -30.49
N LEU A 779 -15.83 -71.69 -29.64
CA LEU A 779 -17.11 -71.84 -28.95
C LEU A 779 -17.47 -70.56 -28.22
N ASN A 780 -16.55 -70.05 -27.38
CA ASN A 780 -16.78 -68.82 -26.59
C ASN A 780 -17.04 -67.60 -27.49
N ARG A 781 -16.24 -67.42 -28.54
CA ARG A 781 -16.38 -66.31 -29.47
C ARG A 781 -17.70 -66.45 -30.30
N LYS A 782 -18.03 -67.65 -30.71
CA LYS A 782 -19.25 -67.89 -31.53
C LYS A 782 -20.52 -67.73 -30.71
N MET A 783 -20.56 -68.28 -29.49
CA MET A 783 -21.67 -68.08 -28.53
C MET A 783 -21.86 -66.63 -28.15
N LYS A 784 -20.76 -65.93 -27.87
CA LYS A 784 -20.80 -64.50 -27.57
C LYS A 784 -21.22 -63.64 -28.76
N SER A 785 -20.85 -64.04 -30.00
CA SER A 785 -21.27 -63.35 -31.24
C SER A 785 -22.76 -63.59 -31.59
N LEU A 786 -23.24 -64.77 -31.34
CA LEU A 786 -24.61 -65.16 -31.66
C LEU A 786 -25.65 -64.80 -30.62
N LEU A 787 -25.30 -65.05 -29.37
CA LEU A 787 -26.22 -64.93 -28.22
C LEU A 787 -25.85 -63.84 -27.21
N GLY A 788 -24.67 -63.24 -27.32
CA GLY A 788 -24.20 -62.24 -26.36
C GLY A 788 -23.68 -62.80 -25.01
N VAL A 789 -23.81 -64.10 -24.78
CA VAL A 789 -23.50 -64.79 -23.52
C VAL A 789 -22.34 -65.75 -23.67
N THR A 790 -21.72 -66.11 -22.57
CA THR A 790 -20.66 -67.14 -22.58
C THR A 790 -21.31 -68.56 -22.57
N PRO A 791 -20.61 -69.59 -22.99
CA PRO A 791 -21.09 -70.96 -22.91
C PRO A 791 -21.49 -71.36 -21.48
N LEU A 792 -20.77 -70.91 -20.45
CA LEU A 792 -21.10 -71.15 -19.04
C LEU A 792 -22.39 -70.47 -18.63
N ASP A 793 -22.60 -69.27 -19.05
CA ASP A 793 -23.84 -68.52 -18.74
C ASP A 793 -25.02 -69.11 -19.44
N PHE A 794 -24.86 -69.58 -20.65
CA PHE A 794 -25.91 -70.25 -21.41
C PHE A 794 -26.29 -71.61 -20.78
N ILE A 795 -25.32 -72.41 -20.36
CA ILE A 795 -25.58 -73.69 -19.60
C ILE A 795 -26.33 -73.35 -18.29
N ARG A 796 -25.88 -72.31 -17.56
CA ARG A 796 -26.49 -71.88 -16.29
C ARG A 796 -27.97 -71.52 -16.55
N GLU A 797 -28.26 -70.71 -17.57
CA GLU A 797 -29.62 -70.32 -17.89
C GLU A 797 -30.51 -71.50 -18.31
N ALA A 798 -30.00 -72.44 -19.08
CA ALA A 798 -30.71 -73.71 -19.42
C ALA A 798 -31.02 -74.52 -18.16
N ARG A 799 -30.07 -74.63 -17.23
CA ARG A 799 -30.28 -75.28 -15.91
C ARG A 799 -31.35 -74.65 -15.06
N ILE A 800 -31.38 -73.32 -15.02
CA ILE A 800 -32.37 -72.55 -14.25
C ILE A 800 -33.77 -72.76 -14.86
N ARG A 801 -33.87 -72.74 -16.22
CA ARG A 801 -35.15 -73.01 -16.91
C ARG A 801 -35.64 -74.41 -16.65
N LYS A 802 -34.77 -75.47 -16.65
CA LYS A 802 -35.13 -76.83 -16.27
C LYS A 802 -35.60 -76.84 -14.82
N ALA A 803 -34.92 -76.14 -13.92
CA ALA A 803 -35.28 -76.04 -12.51
C ALA A 803 -36.65 -75.42 -12.28
N CYS A 804 -37.00 -74.35 -13.04
CA CYS A 804 -38.35 -73.80 -12.98
C CYS A 804 -39.45 -74.83 -13.30
N LYS A 805 -39.27 -75.64 -14.34
CA LYS A 805 -40.23 -76.69 -14.65
C LYS A 805 -40.32 -77.73 -13.56
N MET A 806 -39.21 -78.21 -12.97
CA MET A 806 -39.17 -79.17 -11.92
C MET A 806 -39.75 -78.61 -10.59
N LEU A 807 -39.51 -77.34 -10.29
CA LEU A 807 -40.09 -76.68 -9.10
C LEU A 807 -41.63 -76.61 -9.19
N ALA A 808 -42.17 -76.32 -10.36
CA ALA A 808 -43.59 -76.28 -10.64
C ALA A 808 -44.29 -77.65 -10.40
N THR A 809 -43.59 -78.80 -10.62
CA THR A 809 -44.12 -80.14 -10.33
C THR A 809 -44.11 -80.50 -8.83
N GLY A 810 -43.55 -79.59 -7.96
CA GLY A 810 -43.58 -79.78 -6.50
C GLY A 810 -42.35 -80.50 -5.94
N MET A 811 -41.34 -80.78 -6.70
CA MET A 811 -40.06 -81.41 -6.23
C MET A 811 -39.39 -80.54 -5.15
N SER A 812 -38.54 -81.15 -4.29
CA SER A 812 -37.82 -80.44 -3.30
C SER A 812 -36.73 -79.54 -3.95
N VAL A 813 -36.45 -78.38 -3.35
CA VAL A 813 -35.45 -77.41 -3.92
C VAL A 813 -34.04 -78.06 -3.98
N ASN A 814 -33.70 -78.94 -3.05
CA ASN A 814 -32.39 -79.59 -3.06
C ASN A 814 -32.33 -80.64 -4.19
N ASP A 815 -33.39 -81.45 -4.37
CA ASP A 815 -33.47 -82.49 -5.42
C ASP A 815 -33.42 -81.82 -6.82
N VAL A 816 -34.16 -80.75 -6.96
CA VAL A 816 -34.11 -79.92 -8.19
C VAL A 816 -32.69 -79.39 -8.49
N ALA A 817 -32.01 -78.84 -7.45
CA ALA A 817 -30.64 -78.36 -7.62
C ALA A 817 -29.69 -79.44 -8.18
N TYR A 818 -29.76 -80.65 -7.57
CA TYR A 818 -28.90 -81.74 -8.04
C TYR A 818 -29.35 -82.34 -9.40
N SER A 819 -30.64 -82.43 -9.63
CA SER A 819 -31.14 -82.90 -10.93
C SER A 819 -30.90 -81.96 -12.06
N CYS A 820 -30.64 -80.67 -11.78
CA CYS A 820 -30.25 -79.66 -12.77
C CYS A 820 -28.75 -79.45 -12.85
N GLY A 821 -27.92 -80.32 -12.23
CA GLY A 821 -26.50 -80.32 -12.33
C GLY A 821 -25.77 -79.24 -11.49
N PHE A 822 -26.42 -78.77 -10.43
CA PHE A 822 -25.75 -77.95 -9.44
C PHE A 822 -25.15 -78.79 -8.32
N SER A 823 -23.85 -78.59 -8.04
CA SER A 823 -23.20 -79.33 -6.97
C SER A 823 -23.52 -78.81 -5.55
N ASP A 824 -24.00 -77.61 -5.47
CA ASP A 824 -24.33 -76.93 -4.18
C ASP A 824 -25.72 -76.21 -4.30
N PRO A 825 -26.71 -76.62 -3.49
CA PRO A 825 -28.01 -76.03 -3.44
C PRO A 825 -28.02 -74.53 -3.03
N LYS A 826 -26.98 -74.07 -2.25
CA LYS A 826 -26.87 -72.64 -1.90
C LYS A 826 -26.45 -71.82 -3.11
N TYR A 827 -25.55 -72.36 -3.90
CA TYR A 827 -25.11 -71.70 -5.17
C TYR A 827 -26.27 -71.71 -6.16
N PHE A 828 -26.99 -72.78 -6.29
CA PHE A 828 -28.22 -72.82 -7.07
C PHE A 828 -29.22 -71.74 -6.67
N GLY A 829 -29.48 -71.56 -5.36
CA GLY A 829 -30.38 -70.54 -4.88
C GLY A 829 -29.97 -69.13 -5.23
N LYS A 830 -28.66 -68.83 -5.21
CA LYS A 830 -28.11 -67.55 -5.64
C LYS A 830 -28.30 -67.33 -7.17
N CYS A 831 -27.96 -68.32 -7.99
CA CYS A 831 -28.08 -68.23 -9.46
C CYS A 831 -29.57 -68.07 -9.86
N PHE A 832 -30.45 -68.89 -9.22
CA PHE A 832 -31.89 -68.87 -9.48
C PHE A 832 -32.52 -67.49 -9.15
N LYS A 833 -32.14 -66.91 -7.98
CA LYS A 833 -32.59 -65.56 -7.60
C LYS A 833 -32.06 -64.45 -8.52
N ALA A 834 -30.83 -64.63 -9.02
CA ALA A 834 -30.24 -63.65 -9.93
C ALA A 834 -30.95 -63.68 -11.30
N ASP A 835 -31.32 -64.85 -11.80
CA ASP A 835 -31.92 -65.00 -13.11
C ASP A 835 -33.44 -64.78 -13.09
N MET A 836 -34.16 -65.21 -12.02
CA MET A 836 -35.62 -65.19 -11.90
C MET A 836 -36.20 -64.09 -10.99
N GLY A 837 -35.30 -63.34 -10.30
CA GLY A 837 -35.71 -62.27 -9.37
C GLY A 837 -36.25 -62.72 -8.02
N MET A 838 -36.54 -64.03 -7.82
CA MET A 838 -37.08 -64.64 -6.64
C MET A 838 -36.36 -65.94 -6.28
N THR A 839 -36.45 -66.38 -5.04
CA THR A 839 -35.81 -67.60 -4.59
C THR A 839 -36.51 -68.86 -5.13
N PRO A 840 -35.82 -70.00 -5.27
CA PRO A 840 -36.46 -71.27 -5.69
C PRO A 840 -37.67 -71.65 -4.86
N THR A 841 -37.66 -71.36 -3.57
CA THR A 841 -38.75 -71.67 -2.64
C THR A 841 -39.96 -70.75 -2.92
N GLU A 842 -39.73 -69.48 -3.14
CA GLU A 842 -40.79 -68.54 -3.52
C GLU A 842 -41.42 -68.94 -4.83
N TYR A 843 -40.55 -69.23 -5.87
CA TYR A 843 -41.02 -69.70 -7.18
C TYR A 843 -41.85 -70.95 -7.11
N LYS A 844 -41.44 -71.94 -6.27
CA LYS A 844 -42.17 -73.18 -6.05
C LYS A 844 -43.55 -72.94 -5.43
N ILE A 845 -43.65 -71.98 -4.48
CA ILE A 845 -44.94 -71.66 -3.85
C ILE A 845 -45.87 -71.00 -4.84
N GLU A 846 -45.37 -70.07 -5.63
CA GLU A 846 -46.16 -69.30 -6.61
C GLU A 846 -46.63 -70.10 -7.80
N HIS A 847 -45.80 -71.07 -8.29
CA HIS A 847 -46.08 -71.84 -9.52
C HIS A 847 -46.35 -73.32 -9.31
N LYS A 848 -46.64 -73.75 -8.10
CA LYS A 848 -47.07 -75.14 -7.81
C LYS A 848 -48.41 -75.41 -8.52
N ALA A 849 -48.36 -76.25 -9.60
CA ALA A 849 -49.56 -76.63 -10.26
C ALA A 849 -50.59 -77.21 -9.29
N LYS A 850 -51.84 -76.69 -9.27
CA LYS A 850 -52.93 -77.16 -8.41
C LYS A 850 -53.41 -78.56 -8.91
#